data_2e44fed53e192e6d9a1f6514a9e042f4
#
_entry.id   2e44fed53e192e6d9a1f6514a9e042f4
#
_cell.length_a   1.000
_cell.length_b   1.000
_cell.length_c   1.000
_cell.angle_alpha   90.00
_cell.angle_beta   90.00
_cell.angle_gamma   90.00
#
_symmetry.space_group_name_H-M   'P 1'
#
loop_
_entity.id
_entity.type
_entity.pdbx_description
1 polymer ?
#
loop_
_entity_poly.entity_id
_entity_poly.type
_entity_poly.pdbx_seq_one_letter_code
_entity_poly.pdbx_strand_id
1 'polypeptide(L)'
;MIMKPYGLNELREMFLRFFETKEHLRLPSFSLIPQDDASLLLINSGMAPMKPYFKGDKEPPRHRICTCQKCIRTGDIENIGKTARHGTYFEMLGNFSFGDYFKHEAIAWSWEFLTSPEWVGLDPERLYPSVYEKDDEAFNIWRDEIGIPESRITRLGKEDNFWEHGSGPCGPCSEIYFDRGEEYGCGKPDCAPGCDCDRYMEVWNNVFSQFDNDGNGNYSDLIQKNIDTGMGLERLAVVCQGVDSLFDVDTVMNITHKVSEITGAHYGDSHKTDVSLRVITDHIRASVMMISDGILPSNEGRGYVLRRLLRRAARHGKLLGVNEPFLYQVVDVVVHENECQYPELREKQAYITRVIRNEEENFAKTIDAGMHIFSDLLAEHKAKGECVFSGADAFKLYDTYGFPIDLTREMVQEQDMTVDEDAFRELMEQQRVRARKAREALGDLAWAGVDLGLDPTPTQFTGYDRTEDQGTILAIVCDGEVCSEIDAGKQGVLVLDCTPFYAEMGGQVADHGVIAADGALFEVTDVQKDKAGKFLHHGVLRSGRLQVEQTVTARIDVDRRKAIMRAHSATHLLQAALREVLGDHVHQAGSLVEPDRLRFDLTHFSAVTPDELQRINEIVSDWILDGMDVTVSEMTMEQAKAAGATALFSEKYGDVVRVVNMGGKSVELCGGTHVDNTAKVGPFRITGESSVASGVRRIEAITGKAYLHEMEAVNRRLYAAAEVLHAKPVDILAKAKSFTAELKEARQSVERMKEKILHSDVERFLYASKNIGGIKVITTTRTDLEAGDLRKLGDFLRDKDPDTVAVLATATESKVTFVAVCGKNAVAKGIRAGDLVRAVSAVAGGKGGGKPDSAMGGGSEVLKIDDALAVVDDFVAEKLGL
;
A
#
# COMPACT_ATOMS: atom_id res chain seq x y z
N MET A 1 41.92 -19.98 27.28
CA MET A 1 41.39 -18.80 28.05
C MET A 1 39.88 -18.91 27.97
N ILE A 2 39.13 -18.78 29.08
CA ILE A 2 37.66 -18.78 29.00
C ILE A 2 37.29 -17.47 28.34
N MET A 3 36.69 -17.55 27.13
CA MET A 3 36.16 -16.36 26.45
C MET A 3 35.14 -15.67 27.35
N LYS A 4 35.23 -14.36 27.45
CA LYS A 4 34.26 -13.55 28.17
C LYS A 4 33.00 -13.38 27.25
N PRO A 5 31.82 -13.79 27.69
CA PRO A 5 30.61 -13.65 26.87
C PRO A 5 30.19 -12.18 26.86
N TYR A 6 30.65 -11.42 25.87
CA TYR A 6 30.19 -10.03 25.67
C TYR A 6 28.83 -9.99 25.06
N GLY A 7 27.95 -9.10 25.55
CA GLY A 7 26.69 -8.82 24.96
C GLY A 7 26.82 -8.08 23.61
N LEU A 8 25.84 -8.21 22.75
CA LEU A 8 25.83 -7.58 21.41
C LEU A 8 26.04 -6.07 21.50
N ASN A 9 25.36 -5.40 22.42
CA ASN A 9 25.50 -3.96 22.64
C ASN A 9 26.88 -3.57 23.16
N GLU A 10 27.52 -4.41 23.97
CA GLU A 10 28.89 -4.20 24.45
C GLU A 10 29.90 -4.30 23.30
N LEU A 11 29.76 -5.30 22.43
CA LEU A 11 30.62 -5.49 21.26
C LEU A 11 30.52 -4.30 20.27
N ARG A 12 29.32 -3.78 20.06
CA ARG A 12 29.13 -2.59 19.23
C ARG A 12 29.90 -1.39 19.77
N GLU A 13 29.71 -1.07 21.04
CA GLU A 13 30.39 0.05 21.69
C GLU A 13 31.89 -0.14 21.75
N MET A 14 32.36 -1.37 22.01
CA MET A 14 33.75 -1.73 22.02
C MET A 14 34.44 -1.47 20.69
N PHE A 15 33.82 -1.85 19.57
CA PHE A 15 34.35 -1.60 18.23
C PHE A 15 34.44 -0.10 17.92
N LEU A 16 33.42 0.65 18.22
CA LEU A 16 33.42 2.09 17.97
C LEU A 16 34.50 2.80 18.81
N ARG A 17 34.63 2.45 20.09
CA ARG A 17 35.68 3.01 20.94
C ARG A 17 37.08 2.61 20.50
N PHE A 18 37.27 1.37 20.05
CA PHE A 18 38.58 0.94 19.53
C PHE A 18 39.02 1.84 18.37
N PHE A 19 38.12 2.08 17.39
CA PHE A 19 38.47 2.92 16.24
C PHE A 19 38.55 4.42 16.57
N GLU A 20 37.86 4.89 17.60
CA GLU A 20 38.11 6.24 18.15
C GLU A 20 39.55 6.37 18.68
N THR A 21 40.13 5.31 19.30
CA THR A 21 41.54 5.32 19.70
C THR A 21 42.51 5.36 18.50
N LYS A 22 42.05 4.94 17.32
CA LYS A 22 42.79 5.02 16.05
C LYS A 22 42.42 6.29 15.24
N GLU A 23 41.90 7.31 15.92
CA GLU A 23 41.57 8.62 15.40
C GLU A 23 40.42 8.64 14.37
N HIS A 24 39.55 7.64 14.34
CA HIS A 24 38.35 7.62 13.49
C HIS A 24 37.26 8.51 14.07
N LEU A 25 36.56 9.21 13.16
CA LEU A 25 35.32 9.92 13.48
C LEU A 25 34.16 8.91 13.54
N ARG A 26 33.57 8.76 14.72
CA ARG A 26 32.34 7.97 14.85
C ARG A 26 31.16 8.72 14.22
N LEU A 27 30.52 8.12 13.22
CA LEU A 27 29.29 8.61 12.63
C LEU A 27 28.10 7.75 13.07
N PRO A 28 26.89 8.33 13.20
CA PRO A 28 25.69 7.57 13.40
C PRO A 28 25.38 6.69 12.17
N SER A 29 24.54 5.69 12.35
CA SER A 29 24.03 4.89 11.24
C SER A 29 23.26 5.78 10.26
N PHE A 30 23.51 5.60 8.97
CA PHE A 30 22.68 6.20 7.93
C PHE A 30 21.32 5.51 7.84
N SER A 31 20.36 6.17 7.23
CA SER A 31 19.06 5.58 6.93
C SER A 31 19.21 4.35 6.03
N LEU A 32 18.30 3.38 6.18
CA LEU A 32 18.17 2.24 5.27
C LEU A 32 17.73 2.66 3.85
N ILE A 33 17.24 3.90 3.70
CA ILE A 33 16.85 4.47 2.39
C ILE A 33 18.09 5.09 1.76
N PRO A 34 18.60 4.54 0.62
CA PRO A 34 19.72 5.15 -0.09
C PRO A 34 19.40 6.58 -0.53
N GLN A 35 20.36 7.47 -0.33
CA GLN A 35 20.33 8.83 -0.87
C GLN A 35 21.25 8.86 -2.10
N ASP A 36 20.75 9.38 -3.22
CA ASP A 36 21.50 9.59 -4.47
C ASP A 36 22.06 8.30 -5.13
N ASP A 37 21.59 7.10 -4.75
CA ASP A 37 21.97 5.85 -5.40
C ASP A 37 20.72 5.06 -5.87
N ALA A 38 20.39 5.22 -7.15
CA ALA A 38 19.25 4.51 -7.77
C ALA A 38 19.52 3.00 -8.00
N SER A 39 20.75 2.54 -7.86
CA SER A 39 21.10 1.12 -8.04
C SER A 39 20.74 0.26 -6.83
N LEU A 40 20.57 0.87 -5.66
CA LEU A 40 20.25 0.21 -4.41
C LEU A 40 18.78 0.46 -3.99
N LEU A 41 18.10 -0.61 -3.69
CA LEU A 41 16.75 -0.53 -3.11
C LEU A 41 16.78 -0.16 -1.63
N LEU A 42 17.69 -0.79 -0.88
CA LEU A 42 17.94 -0.61 0.54
C LEU A 42 19.44 -0.65 0.81
N ILE A 43 19.90 0.04 1.85
CA ILE A 43 21.29 -0.03 2.28
C ILE A 43 21.60 -1.46 2.77
N ASN A 44 22.60 -2.07 2.17
CA ASN A 44 23.01 -3.47 2.39
C ASN A 44 24.46 -3.65 2.81
N SER A 45 25.21 -2.54 2.94
CA SER A 45 26.60 -2.53 3.39
C SER A 45 26.98 -1.21 4.06
N GLY A 46 28.03 -1.20 4.85
CA GLY A 46 28.55 -0.01 5.54
C GLY A 46 29.04 1.08 4.58
N MET A 47 29.61 0.69 3.43
CA MET A 47 30.17 1.59 2.44
C MET A 47 29.12 2.30 1.58
N ALA A 48 27.97 1.66 1.37
CA ALA A 48 26.97 2.14 0.41
C ALA A 48 26.60 3.63 0.58
N PRO A 49 26.38 4.16 1.81
CA PRO A 49 26.06 5.58 1.98
C PRO A 49 27.27 6.51 1.73
N MET A 50 28.49 5.98 1.68
CA MET A 50 29.74 6.74 1.61
C MET A 50 30.44 6.66 0.22
N LYS A 51 29.82 6.01 -0.77
CA LYS A 51 30.34 5.90 -2.14
C LYS A 51 30.93 7.22 -2.71
N PRO A 52 30.30 8.40 -2.52
CA PRO A 52 30.86 9.65 -3.02
C PRO A 52 32.24 10.02 -2.44
N TYR A 53 32.52 9.62 -1.19
CA TYR A 53 33.84 9.84 -0.55
C TYR A 53 34.91 8.91 -1.14
N PHE A 54 34.55 7.66 -1.44
CA PHE A 54 35.45 6.69 -2.07
C PHE A 54 35.85 7.10 -3.48
N LYS A 55 34.95 7.73 -4.23
CA LYS A 55 35.20 8.23 -5.60
C LYS A 55 35.93 9.57 -5.62
N GLY A 56 35.98 10.28 -4.50
CA GLY A 56 36.48 11.64 -4.43
C GLY A 56 35.53 12.70 -4.99
N ASP A 57 34.25 12.34 -5.21
CA ASP A 57 33.20 13.26 -5.66
C ASP A 57 32.81 14.25 -4.55
N LYS A 58 33.05 13.87 -3.31
CA LYS A 58 32.75 14.66 -2.11
C LYS A 58 33.83 14.48 -1.06
N GLU A 59 34.20 15.58 -0.41
CA GLU A 59 35.17 15.57 0.71
C GLU A 59 34.54 14.89 1.93
N PRO A 60 35.17 13.88 2.55
CA PRO A 60 34.65 13.27 3.77
C PRO A 60 34.83 14.23 4.96
N PRO A 61 33.98 14.15 6.00
CA PRO A 61 34.10 14.98 7.19
C PRO A 61 35.42 14.72 7.98
N ARG A 62 36.01 13.55 7.77
CA ARG A 62 37.36 13.12 8.23
C ARG A 62 37.83 11.97 7.33
N HIS A 63 39.12 11.84 7.11
CA HIS A 63 39.70 10.74 6.30
C HIS A 63 39.57 9.37 6.95
N ARG A 64 39.35 9.31 8.27
CA ARG A 64 39.08 8.09 9.05
C ARG A 64 37.69 8.16 9.66
N ILE A 65 36.84 7.22 9.32
CA ILE A 65 35.46 7.13 9.82
C ILE A 65 35.18 5.72 10.34
N CYS A 66 34.41 5.61 11.43
CA CYS A 66 33.83 4.34 11.85
C CYS A 66 32.34 4.46 12.08
N THR A 67 31.62 3.38 11.76
CA THR A 67 30.15 3.32 11.90
C THR A 67 29.70 1.94 12.37
N CYS A 68 28.49 1.92 12.96
CA CYS A 68 27.67 0.72 13.05
C CYS A 68 26.44 0.96 12.15
N GLN A 69 26.45 0.39 10.95
CA GLN A 69 25.44 0.65 9.91
C GLN A 69 24.34 -0.39 9.91
N LYS A 70 23.08 0.05 9.99
CA LYS A 70 21.90 -0.77 9.73
C LYS A 70 21.92 -1.27 8.28
N CYS A 71 21.75 -2.57 8.08
CA CYS A 71 21.74 -3.18 6.76
C CYS A 71 20.54 -4.11 6.59
N ILE A 72 20.01 -4.16 5.37
CA ILE A 72 18.96 -5.10 4.95
C ILE A 72 19.45 -5.88 3.73
N ARG A 73 19.43 -7.21 3.85
CA ARG A 73 19.67 -8.15 2.73
C ARG A 73 18.49 -9.11 2.62
N THR A 74 17.96 -9.25 1.42
CA THR A 74 16.79 -10.11 1.14
C THR A 74 17.06 -11.19 0.11
N GLY A 75 18.29 -11.28 -0.43
CA GLY A 75 18.68 -12.34 -1.36
C GLY A 75 18.49 -13.74 -0.80
N ASP A 76 18.78 -13.90 0.49
CA ASP A 76 18.75 -15.19 1.19
C ASP A 76 17.53 -15.37 2.10
N ILE A 77 16.44 -14.69 1.85
CA ILE A 77 15.25 -14.72 2.74
C ILE A 77 14.73 -16.15 2.96
N GLU A 78 14.94 -17.05 2.01
CA GLU A 78 14.52 -18.45 2.09
C GLU A 78 15.39 -19.28 3.05
N ASN A 79 16.60 -18.80 3.36
CA ASN A 79 17.55 -19.42 4.27
C ASN A 79 17.36 -18.94 5.71
N ILE A 80 16.56 -17.87 5.91
CA ILE A 80 16.31 -17.31 7.24
C ILE A 80 15.63 -18.35 8.14
N GLY A 81 16.24 -18.54 9.32
CA GLY A 81 15.79 -19.50 10.32
C GLY A 81 16.31 -20.93 10.09
N LYS A 82 16.81 -21.26 8.89
CA LYS A 82 17.35 -22.59 8.53
C LYS A 82 18.86 -22.70 8.72
N THR A 83 19.58 -21.60 8.55
CA THR A 83 21.05 -21.52 8.69
C THR A 83 21.42 -20.71 9.93
N ALA A 84 22.65 -20.89 10.41
CA ALA A 84 23.15 -20.21 11.61
C ALA A 84 23.52 -18.73 11.38
N ARG A 85 23.78 -18.33 10.13
CA ARG A 85 24.51 -17.10 9.77
C ARG A 85 23.70 -16.10 8.92
N HIS A 86 22.48 -16.42 8.46
CA HIS A 86 21.68 -15.55 7.61
C HIS A 86 20.59 -14.82 8.40
N GLY A 87 20.59 -13.49 8.28
CA GLY A 87 19.59 -12.58 8.82
C GLY A 87 19.20 -11.55 7.78
N THR A 88 17.94 -11.14 7.77
CA THR A 88 17.44 -10.08 6.87
C THR A 88 17.98 -8.72 7.32
N TYR A 89 17.82 -8.40 8.59
CA TYR A 89 18.41 -7.23 9.23
C TYR A 89 19.65 -7.64 10.01
N PHE A 90 20.73 -6.89 9.85
CA PHE A 90 21.94 -7.02 10.63
C PHE A 90 22.66 -5.68 10.76
N GLU A 91 23.55 -5.58 11.71
CA GLU A 91 24.38 -4.42 11.91
C GLU A 91 25.80 -4.70 11.39
N MET A 92 26.27 -3.82 10.51
CA MET A 92 27.62 -3.89 9.97
C MET A 92 28.52 -2.85 10.65
N LEU A 93 29.47 -3.34 11.40
CA LEU A 93 30.55 -2.54 11.96
C LEU A 93 31.58 -2.29 10.86
N GLY A 94 31.92 -1.03 10.62
CA GLY A 94 32.85 -0.65 9.57
C GLY A 94 33.82 0.43 10.00
N ASN A 95 35.08 0.27 9.60
CA ASN A 95 36.09 1.33 9.65
C ASN A 95 36.56 1.63 8.24
N PHE A 96 36.65 2.92 7.94
CA PHE A 96 36.87 3.44 6.59
C PHE A 96 38.08 4.37 6.59
N SER A 97 38.89 4.26 5.50
CA SER A 97 39.99 5.18 5.20
C SER A 97 39.79 5.77 3.82
N PHE A 98 39.85 7.08 3.72
CA PHE A 98 39.73 7.82 2.48
C PHE A 98 41.08 8.42 2.12
N GLY A 99 41.95 7.60 1.52
CA GLY A 99 43.32 8.02 1.13
C GLY A 99 44.30 8.27 2.31
N ASP A 100 44.04 7.74 3.49
CA ASP A 100 44.91 7.93 4.68
C ASP A 100 45.73 6.66 4.93
N TYR A 101 45.14 5.60 5.49
CA TYR A 101 45.81 4.32 5.73
C TYR A 101 45.35 3.23 4.77
N PHE A 102 46.09 2.13 4.64
CA PHE A 102 45.76 1.05 3.72
C PHE A 102 45.94 -0.33 4.37
N LYS A 103 46.44 -1.32 3.65
CA LYS A 103 46.44 -2.76 4.04
C LYS A 103 47.14 -3.04 5.36
N HIS A 104 48.31 -2.42 5.61
CA HIS A 104 49.12 -2.69 6.81
C HIS A 104 48.33 -2.37 8.07
N GLU A 105 47.80 -1.17 8.17
CA GLU A 105 47.06 -0.73 9.34
C GLU A 105 45.71 -1.45 9.44
N ALA A 106 45.01 -1.65 8.34
CA ALA A 106 43.71 -2.31 8.34
C ALA A 106 43.84 -3.75 8.89
N ILE A 107 44.80 -4.52 8.40
CA ILE A 107 45.05 -5.89 8.85
C ILE A 107 45.53 -5.90 10.30
N ALA A 108 46.50 -5.04 10.67
CA ALA A 108 47.03 -4.98 12.02
C ALA A 108 45.95 -4.61 13.05
N TRP A 109 45.09 -3.62 12.76
CA TRP A 109 44.05 -3.19 13.68
C TRP A 109 42.89 -4.20 13.76
N SER A 110 42.53 -4.87 12.67
CA SER A 110 41.52 -5.93 12.72
C SER A 110 41.99 -7.10 13.59
N TRP A 111 43.29 -7.47 13.47
CA TRP A 111 43.88 -8.49 14.31
C TRP A 111 43.96 -8.07 15.76
N GLU A 112 44.45 -6.83 16.05
CA GLU A 112 44.52 -6.27 17.39
C GLU A 112 43.14 -6.27 18.07
N PHE A 113 42.11 -5.80 17.38
CA PHE A 113 40.77 -5.75 17.95
C PHE A 113 40.24 -7.14 18.32
N LEU A 114 40.41 -8.12 17.44
CA LEU A 114 39.89 -9.46 17.68
C LEU A 114 40.67 -10.24 18.74
N THR A 115 42.01 -10.06 18.83
CA THR A 115 42.86 -10.94 19.64
C THR A 115 43.33 -10.31 20.96
N SER A 116 43.35 -8.97 21.06
CA SER A 116 43.80 -8.32 22.29
C SER A 116 42.83 -8.57 23.45
N PRO A 117 43.37 -8.97 24.65
CA PRO A 117 42.53 -9.14 25.84
C PRO A 117 41.86 -7.86 26.37
N GLU A 118 42.32 -6.69 25.91
CA GLU A 118 41.70 -5.38 26.22
C GLU A 118 40.41 -5.15 25.41
N TRP A 119 40.32 -5.84 24.32
CA TRP A 119 39.16 -5.78 23.41
C TRP A 119 38.43 -7.13 23.40
N VAL A 120 38.21 -7.74 22.23
CA VAL A 120 37.44 -8.98 22.13
C VAL A 120 38.15 -10.18 22.77
N GLY A 121 39.46 -10.33 22.55
CA GLY A 121 40.24 -11.39 23.15
C GLY A 121 39.97 -12.80 22.65
N LEU A 122 39.65 -12.95 21.36
CA LEU A 122 39.48 -14.27 20.70
C LEU A 122 40.81 -15.02 20.69
N ASP A 123 40.72 -16.34 20.69
CA ASP A 123 41.88 -17.21 20.56
C ASP A 123 42.51 -17.06 19.17
N PRO A 124 43.78 -16.55 19.08
CA PRO A 124 44.45 -16.38 17.79
C PRO A 124 44.61 -17.68 16.99
N GLU A 125 44.66 -18.85 17.65
CA GLU A 125 44.81 -20.15 16.99
C GLU A 125 43.53 -20.60 16.27
N ARG A 126 42.40 -19.98 16.58
CA ARG A 126 41.09 -20.23 15.95
C ARG A 126 40.75 -19.25 14.83
N LEU A 127 41.64 -18.28 14.55
CA LEU A 127 41.43 -17.30 13.48
C LEU A 127 42.21 -17.69 12.22
N TYR A 128 41.50 -17.68 11.09
CA TYR A 128 42.00 -18.10 9.79
C TYR A 128 41.73 -16.99 8.76
N PRO A 129 42.77 -16.21 8.38
CA PRO A 129 42.59 -15.21 7.32
C PRO A 129 42.55 -15.85 5.94
N SER A 130 41.74 -15.24 5.06
CA SER A 130 41.82 -15.48 3.62
C SER A 130 42.32 -14.24 2.89
N VAL A 131 42.85 -14.42 1.70
CA VAL A 131 43.29 -13.33 0.81
C VAL A 131 42.93 -13.65 -0.63
N TYR A 132 42.73 -12.60 -1.42
CA TYR A 132 42.57 -12.78 -2.87
C TYR A 132 43.83 -13.46 -3.45
N GLU A 133 43.62 -14.45 -4.32
CA GLU A 133 44.71 -15.30 -4.84
C GLU A 133 45.88 -14.54 -5.47
N LYS A 134 45.62 -13.31 -5.99
CA LYS A 134 46.63 -12.45 -6.64
C LYS A 134 47.13 -11.32 -5.72
N ASP A 135 46.72 -11.28 -4.46
CA ASP A 135 47.12 -10.24 -3.52
C ASP A 135 48.26 -10.76 -2.60
N ASP A 136 49.47 -10.80 -3.16
CA ASP A 136 50.67 -11.21 -2.42
C ASP A 136 51.05 -10.21 -1.30
N GLU A 137 50.68 -8.95 -1.43
CA GLU A 137 50.92 -7.93 -0.42
C GLU A 137 50.14 -8.27 0.87
N ALA A 138 48.85 -8.49 0.78
CA ALA A 138 48.03 -8.88 1.95
C ALA A 138 48.47 -10.22 2.52
N PHE A 139 48.84 -11.19 1.70
CA PHE A 139 49.37 -12.48 2.13
C PHE A 139 50.65 -12.31 2.96
N ASN A 140 51.61 -11.49 2.49
CA ASN A 140 52.88 -11.25 3.19
C ASN A 140 52.66 -10.49 4.48
N ILE A 141 51.72 -9.53 4.56
CA ILE A 141 51.38 -8.82 5.81
C ILE A 141 50.88 -9.84 6.85
N TRP A 142 49.98 -10.74 6.49
CA TRP A 142 49.49 -11.78 7.41
C TRP A 142 50.61 -12.70 7.90
N ARG A 143 51.50 -13.16 6.98
CA ARG A 143 52.55 -14.09 7.27
C ARG A 143 53.69 -13.44 8.06
N ASP A 144 54.22 -12.30 7.60
CA ASP A 144 55.47 -11.75 8.03
C ASP A 144 55.30 -10.70 9.14
N GLU A 145 54.23 -9.91 9.13
CA GLU A 145 54.01 -8.85 10.14
C GLU A 145 53.10 -9.34 11.27
N ILE A 146 52.01 -10.02 10.95
CA ILE A 146 51.11 -10.58 11.98
C ILE A 146 51.65 -11.90 12.53
N GLY A 147 52.41 -12.66 11.73
CA GLY A 147 53.00 -13.91 12.13
C GLY A 147 52.09 -15.14 12.03
N ILE A 148 51.09 -15.09 11.16
CA ILE A 148 50.23 -16.24 10.94
C ILE A 148 50.95 -17.30 10.08
N PRO A 149 50.97 -18.57 10.50
CA PRO A 149 51.55 -19.63 9.68
C PRO A 149 50.88 -19.71 8.30
N GLU A 150 51.69 -19.87 7.27
CA GLU A 150 51.22 -19.95 5.88
C GLU A 150 50.08 -20.99 5.69
N SER A 151 50.13 -22.10 6.42
CA SER A 151 49.10 -23.14 6.41
C SER A 151 47.73 -22.72 6.92
N ARG A 152 47.64 -21.57 7.61
CA ARG A 152 46.36 -20.99 8.07
C ARG A 152 45.86 -19.81 7.23
N ILE A 153 46.63 -19.39 6.24
CA ILE A 153 46.26 -18.33 5.31
C ILE A 153 45.68 -18.98 4.02
N THR A 154 44.41 -18.80 3.74
CA THR A 154 43.73 -19.37 2.58
C THR A 154 43.73 -18.38 1.42
N ARG A 155 44.15 -18.82 0.23
CA ARG A 155 44.03 -18.04 -1.01
C ARG A 155 42.75 -18.41 -1.71
N LEU A 156 41.84 -17.49 -1.92
CA LEU A 156 40.55 -17.71 -2.58
C LEU A 156 40.44 -16.88 -3.87
N GLY A 157 39.53 -17.29 -4.72
CA GLY A 157 39.30 -16.70 -6.03
C GLY A 157 38.58 -15.34 -5.97
N LYS A 158 38.24 -14.85 -7.14
CA LYS A 158 37.52 -13.57 -7.27
C LYS A 158 36.11 -13.65 -6.68
N GLU A 159 35.49 -14.81 -6.68
CA GLU A 159 34.12 -15.00 -6.14
C GLU A 159 34.06 -14.77 -4.64
N ASP A 160 35.13 -15.09 -3.90
CA ASP A 160 35.19 -14.99 -2.44
C ASP A 160 35.96 -13.76 -1.95
N ASN A 161 37.15 -13.50 -2.51
CA ASN A 161 38.05 -12.46 -2.01
C ASN A 161 38.25 -11.26 -2.95
N PHE A 162 37.25 -10.89 -3.71
CA PHE A 162 37.24 -9.63 -4.45
C PHE A 162 35.84 -8.99 -4.33
N TRP A 163 35.76 -7.90 -3.61
CA TRP A 163 34.48 -7.26 -3.37
C TRP A 163 34.13 -6.28 -4.50
N GLU A 164 32.98 -6.49 -5.10
CA GLU A 164 32.36 -5.56 -6.09
C GLU A 164 30.84 -5.62 -5.98
N HIS A 165 30.17 -4.50 -6.17
CA HIS A 165 28.71 -4.43 -6.16
C HIS A 165 28.21 -3.45 -7.21
N GLY A 166 27.76 -3.97 -8.36
CA GLY A 166 27.31 -3.17 -9.48
C GLY A 166 28.44 -2.30 -10.04
N SER A 167 28.20 -1.00 -10.23
CA SER A 167 29.21 -0.02 -10.60
C SER A 167 29.74 0.73 -9.38
N GLY A 168 31.03 1.06 -9.38
CA GLY A 168 31.66 1.86 -8.32
C GLY A 168 32.93 1.27 -7.72
N PRO A 169 33.36 1.79 -6.55
CA PRO A 169 34.56 1.37 -5.89
C PRO A 169 34.57 -0.14 -5.59
N CYS A 170 35.68 -0.80 -5.89
CA CYS A 170 35.86 -2.24 -5.68
C CYS A 170 37.35 -2.58 -5.48
N GLY A 171 37.63 -3.81 -5.08
CA GLY A 171 39.01 -4.26 -4.91
C GLY A 171 39.11 -5.64 -4.26
N PRO A 172 40.37 -6.18 -4.18
CA PRO A 172 40.61 -7.40 -3.45
C PRO A 172 40.27 -7.22 -1.98
N CYS A 173 39.94 -8.32 -1.33
CA CYS A 173 39.66 -8.29 0.11
C CYS A 173 40.36 -9.43 0.86
N SER A 174 40.43 -9.26 2.16
CA SER A 174 40.94 -10.26 3.11
C SER A 174 39.90 -10.47 4.20
N GLU A 175 39.41 -11.68 4.31
CA GLU A 175 38.42 -12.06 5.30
C GLU A 175 39.05 -12.78 6.47
N ILE A 176 38.49 -12.60 7.66
CA ILE A 176 38.94 -13.31 8.88
C ILE A 176 37.81 -14.24 9.30
N TYR A 177 38.12 -15.53 9.29
CA TYR A 177 37.24 -16.60 9.72
C TYR A 177 37.59 -17.09 11.12
N PHE A 178 36.56 -17.45 11.89
CA PHE A 178 36.71 -18.11 13.17
C PHE A 178 36.34 -19.58 13.06
N ASP A 179 37.23 -20.50 13.43
CA ASP A 179 36.96 -21.94 13.50
C ASP A 179 36.11 -22.25 14.74
N ARG A 180 34.87 -22.57 14.56
CA ARG A 180 33.91 -22.92 15.61
C ARG A 180 34.11 -24.34 16.18
N GLY A 181 34.78 -25.20 15.42
CA GLY A 181 35.03 -26.60 15.77
C GLY A 181 34.52 -27.58 14.73
N GLU A 182 35.00 -28.80 14.79
CA GLU A 182 34.66 -29.86 13.82
C GLU A 182 33.16 -30.24 13.85
N GLU A 183 32.53 -30.07 15.01
CA GLU A 183 31.10 -30.30 15.22
C GLU A 183 30.18 -29.45 14.34
N TYR A 184 30.66 -28.29 13.90
CA TYR A 184 29.95 -27.40 12.98
C TYR A 184 30.30 -27.64 11.50
N GLY A 185 31.22 -28.56 11.25
CA GLY A 185 31.76 -28.84 9.92
C GLY A 185 30.88 -29.75 9.07
N CYS A 186 31.11 -29.70 7.73
CA CYS A 186 30.43 -30.56 6.79
C CYS A 186 30.97 -32.03 6.75
N GLY A 187 31.97 -32.34 7.57
CA GLY A 187 32.61 -33.67 7.63
C GLY A 187 33.49 -34.01 6.43
N LYS A 188 33.71 -33.09 5.49
CA LYS A 188 34.61 -33.31 4.34
C LYS A 188 36.06 -33.10 4.76
N PRO A 189 37.01 -33.88 4.19
CA PRO A 189 38.44 -33.76 4.49
C PRO A 189 39.06 -32.41 4.07
N ASP A 190 38.48 -31.74 3.10
CA ASP A 190 38.88 -30.45 2.51
C ASP A 190 38.14 -29.27 3.08
N CYS A 191 37.46 -29.43 4.21
CA CYS A 191 36.74 -28.34 4.89
C CYS A 191 37.74 -27.27 5.35
N ALA A 192 37.64 -26.06 4.77
CA ALA A 192 38.52 -24.92 4.97
C ALA A 192 37.72 -23.61 4.93
N PRO A 193 38.32 -22.44 5.26
CA PRO A 193 37.70 -21.14 5.00
C PRO A 193 37.19 -21.03 3.56
N GLY A 194 36.00 -20.48 3.39
CA GLY A 194 35.26 -20.48 2.10
C GLY A 194 34.33 -21.66 1.92
N CYS A 195 34.33 -22.67 2.83
CA CYS A 195 33.31 -23.72 2.81
C CYS A 195 31.95 -23.21 3.26
N ASP A 196 30.86 -23.67 2.59
CA ASP A 196 29.47 -23.28 2.91
C ASP A 196 28.95 -23.82 4.25
N CYS A 197 29.73 -24.62 5.00
CA CYS A 197 29.34 -25.11 6.31
C CYS A 197 29.54 -24.03 7.41
N ASP A 198 28.97 -24.29 8.60
CA ASP A 198 29.00 -23.35 9.72
C ASP A 198 30.28 -23.45 10.59
N ARG A 199 31.31 -24.25 10.19
CA ARG A 199 32.57 -24.39 10.92
C ARG A 199 33.39 -23.11 10.89
N TYR A 200 33.70 -22.62 9.69
CA TYR A 200 34.49 -21.41 9.49
C TYR A 200 33.56 -20.24 9.28
N MET A 201 33.25 -19.53 10.35
CA MET A 201 32.38 -18.36 10.30
C MET A 201 33.19 -17.12 9.95
N GLU A 202 32.90 -16.50 8.81
CA GLU A 202 33.44 -15.19 8.46
C GLU A 202 32.94 -14.16 9.49
N VAL A 203 33.86 -13.53 10.19
CA VAL A 203 33.57 -12.49 11.20
C VAL A 203 33.90 -11.10 10.69
N TRP A 204 34.95 -10.93 9.86
CA TRP A 204 35.36 -9.62 9.36
C TRP A 204 35.88 -9.69 7.94
N ASN A 205 35.47 -8.74 7.09
CA ASN A 205 36.00 -8.57 5.73
C ASN A 205 36.72 -7.21 5.63
N ASN A 206 38.01 -7.20 5.27
CA ASN A 206 38.82 -6.02 4.96
C ASN A 206 38.90 -5.85 3.44
N VAL A 207 38.18 -4.88 2.88
CA VAL A 207 38.19 -4.57 1.44
C VAL A 207 39.19 -3.47 1.14
N PHE A 208 40.08 -3.73 0.21
CA PHE A 208 41.10 -2.82 -0.27
C PHE A 208 40.63 -2.13 -1.54
N SER A 209 39.77 -1.13 -1.40
CA SER A 209 39.14 -0.43 -2.51
C SER A 209 40.18 0.41 -3.26
N GLN A 210 40.57 -0.05 -4.44
CA GLN A 210 41.58 0.61 -5.27
C GLN A 210 41.15 0.75 -6.72
N PHE A 211 40.03 0.13 -7.13
CA PHE A 211 39.51 0.20 -8.48
C PHE A 211 38.09 0.78 -8.49
N ASP A 212 37.70 1.38 -9.63
CA ASP A 212 36.32 1.77 -9.97
C ASP A 212 35.82 0.88 -11.09
N ASN A 213 34.72 0.17 -10.90
CA ASN A 213 34.05 -0.69 -11.88
C ASN A 213 32.97 0.12 -12.60
N ASP A 214 33.02 0.17 -13.93
CA ASP A 214 32.04 0.87 -14.77
C ASP A 214 30.67 0.13 -14.88
N GLY A 215 30.54 -1.04 -14.26
CA GLY A 215 29.38 -1.91 -14.36
C GLY A 215 29.35 -2.81 -15.60
N ASN A 216 30.32 -2.68 -16.50
CA ASN A 216 30.49 -3.52 -17.69
C ASN A 216 31.68 -4.48 -17.59
N GLY A 217 32.29 -4.55 -16.39
CA GLY A 217 33.47 -5.38 -16.13
C GLY A 217 34.81 -4.73 -16.46
N ASN A 218 34.84 -3.41 -16.73
CA ASN A 218 36.09 -2.68 -16.87
C ASN A 218 36.44 -2.00 -15.57
N TYR A 219 37.72 -2.08 -15.21
CA TYR A 219 38.26 -1.52 -13.95
C TYR A 219 39.27 -0.41 -14.28
N SER A 220 39.12 0.73 -13.64
CA SER A 220 40.12 1.80 -13.62
C SER A 220 40.59 2.05 -12.18
N ASP A 221 41.80 2.54 -12.02
CA ASP A 221 42.31 2.88 -10.71
C ASP A 221 41.53 4.05 -10.11
N LEU A 222 41.18 3.95 -8.82
CA LEU A 222 40.63 5.07 -8.05
C LEU A 222 41.69 6.16 -7.88
N ILE A 223 41.27 7.41 -7.73
CA ILE A 223 42.14 8.58 -7.49
C ILE A 223 42.99 8.35 -6.23
N GLN A 224 42.44 7.66 -5.25
CA GLN A 224 43.11 7.32 -3.98
C GLN A 224 42.75 5.88 -3.59
N LYS A 225 43.68 5.25 -2.84
CA LYS A 225 43.42 3.93 -2.26
C LYS A 225 42.62 4.10 -0.97
N ASN A 226 41.59 3.32 -0.78
CA ASN A 226 40.69 3.42 0.35
C ASN A 226 40.57 2.08 1.09
N ILE A 227 40.19 2.15 2.33
CA ILE A 227 39.79 0.97 3.14
C ILE A 227 38.29 1.04 3.34
N ASP A 228 37.66 -0.09 3.05
CA ASP A 228 36.27 -0.40 3.41
C ASP A 228 36.29 -1.69 4.21
N THR A 229 35.77 -1.70 5.42
CA THR A 229 35.65 -2.95 6.17
C THR A 229 34.20 -3.23 6.57
N GLY A 230 33.86 -4.50 6.67
CA GLY A 230 32.57 -4.95 7.14
C GLY A 230 32.71 -6.11 8.10
N MET A 231 32.30 -5.90 9.35
CA MET A 231 32.20 -6.94 10.36
C MET A 231 30.73 -7.08 10.78
N GLY A 232 30.14 -8.26 10.58
CA GLY A 232 28.78 -8.54 11.06
C GLY A 232 28.76 -8.60 12.59
N LEU A 233 28.08 -7.64 13.22
CA LEU A 233 28.00 -7.57 14.68
C LEU A 233 27.39 -8.83 15.28
N GLU A 234 26.31 -9.34 14.70
CA GLU A 234 25.64 -10.56 15.14
C GLU A 234 26.55 -11.80 15.00
N ARG A 235 27.33 -11.88 13.90
CA ARG A 235 28.31 -12.98 13.72
C ARG A 235 29.44 -12.93 14.75
N LEU A 236 29.96 -11.74 15.04
CA LEU A 236 30.92 -11.57 16.12
C LEU A 236 30.35 -11.97 17.49
N ALA A 237 29.08 -11.60 17.75
CA ALA A 237 28.38 -11.97 18.98
C ALA A 237 28.18 -13.49 19.10
N VAL A 238 27.82 -14.19 18.01
CA VAL A 238 27.74 -15.66 17.97
C VAL A 238 29.06 -16.29 18.44
N VAL A 239 30.17 -15.81 17.90
CA VAL A 239 31.49 -16.32 18.26
C VAL A 239 31.86 -16.02 19.74
N CYS A 240 31.62 -14.79 20.20
CA CYS A 240 31.95 -14.36 21.56
C CYS A 240 31.06 -15.03 22.62
N GLN A 241 29.79 -15.23 22.34
CA GLN A 241 28.85 -15.86 23.26
C GLN A 241 28.88 -17.40 23.17
N GLY A 242 29.59 -17.95 22.16
CA GLY A 242 29.70 -19.41 21.95
C GLY A 242 28.31 -20.06 21.68
N VAL A 243 27.44 -19.39 20.96
CA VAL A 243 26.09 -19.86 20.64
C VAL A 243 26.02 -20.43 19.22
N ASP A 244 24.94 -21.19 18.93
CA ASP A 244 24.84 -21.96 17.70
C ASP A 244 24.48 -21.11 16.47
N SER A 245 23.68 -20.08 16.66
CA SER A 245 23.22 -19.22 15.57
C SER A 245 23.07 -17.76 16.00
N LEU A 246 22.91 -16.87 15.02
CA LEU A 246 22.62 -15.46 15.29
C LEU A 246 21.29 -15.25 16.04
N PHE A 247 20.38 -16.24 16.00
CA PHE A 247 19.09 -16.20 16.71
C PHE A 247 19.24 -16.52 18.21
N ASP A 248 20.39 -17.09 18.60
CA ASP A 248 20.70 -17.45 19.97
C ASP A 248 21.53 -16.35 20.69
N VAL A 249 21.87 -15.27 19.97
CA VAL A 249 22.53 -14.09 20.52
C VAL A 249 21.59 -13.38 21.51
N ASP A 250 22.12 -12.89 22.61
CA ASP A 250 21.39 -12.34 23.77
C ASP A 250 20.20 -11.44 23.41
N THR A 251 20.44 -10.34 22.69
CA THR A 251 19.38 -9.38 22.29
C THR A 251 18.37 -9.98 21.34
N VAL A 252 18.79 -10.86 20.43
CA VAL A 252 17.91 -11.52 19.45
C VAL A 252 17.06 -12.59 20.16
N MET A 253 17.68 -13.34 21.10
CA MET A 253 16.97 -14.34 21.90
C MET A 253 15.87 -13.73 22.78
N ASN A 254 16.06 -12.52 23.32
CA ASN A 254 15.02 -11.81 24.06
C ASN A 254 13.78 -11.55 23.20
N ILE A 255 13.97 -11.23 21.91
CA ILE A 255 12.87 -11.08 20.96
C ILE A 255 12.21 -12.44 20.69
N THR A 256 13.00 -13.50 20.48
CA THR A 256 12.53 -14.87 20.29
C THR A 256 11.70 -15.35 21.48
N HIS A 257 12.14 -15.07 22.70
CA HIS A 257 11.38 -15.39 23.92
C HIS A 257 10.02 -14.68 23.95
N LYS A 258 9.96 -13.40 23.53
CA LYS A 258 8.68 -12.67 23.45
C LYS A 258 7.74 -13.29 22.42
N VAL A 259 8.27 -13.69 21.26
CA VAL A 259 7.49 -14.42 20.24
C VAL A 259 7.00 -15.75 20.80
N SER A 260 7.85 -16.53 21.51
CA SER A 260 7.49 -17.78 22.17
C SER A 260 6.36 -17.58 23.19
N GLU A 261 6.46 -16.55 24.03
CA GLU A 261 5.43 -16.19 25.03
C GLU A 261 4.06 -15.96 24.35
N ILE A 262 4.05 -15.19 23.25
CA ILE A 262 2.81 -14.84 22.55
C ILE A 262 2.21 -16.03 21.81
N THR A 263 3.06 -16.83 21.16
CA THR A 263 2.60 -17.97 20.33
C THR A 263 2.32 -19.22 21.15
N GLY A 264 2.85 -19.31 22.38
CA GLY A 264 2.81 -20.51 23.21
C GLY A 264 3.70 -21.65 22.69
N ALA A 265 4.51 -21.40 21.67
CA ALA A 265 5.49 -22.35 21.12
C ALA A 265 6.83 -22.19 21.84
N HIS A 266 7.53 -23.28 22.15
CA HIS A 266 8.82 -23.22 22.84
C HIS A 266 9.98 -23.43 21.86
N TYR A 267 10.97 -22.57 21.99
CA TYR A 267 12.22 -22.68 21.23
C TYR A 267 12.98 -23.91 21.69
N GLY A 268 13.39 -24.79 20.75
CA GLY A 268 14.03 -26.07 21.03
C GLY A 268 13.08 -27.28 20.98
N ASP A 269 11.76 -27.08 20.85
CA ASP A 269 10.79 -28.20 20.79
C ASP A 269 10.94 -29.01 19.49
N SER A 270 11.12 -28.35 18.36
CA SER A 270 11.37 -28.99 17.08
C SER A 270 11.99 -28.05 16.07
N HIS A 271 12.73 -28.59 15.12
CA HIS A 271 13.33 -27.78 14.04
C HIS A 271 12.29 -26.89 13.31
N LYS A 272 11.09 -27.42 13.05
CA LYS A 272 10.02 -26.67 12.38
C LYS A 272 9.48 -25.51 13.23
N THR A 273 9.35 -25.71 14.52
CA THR A 273 8.97 -24.67 15.48
C THR A 273 10.04 -23.61 15.55
N ASP A 274 11.30 -24.00 15.66
CA ASP A 274 12.44 -23.07 15.75
C ASP A 274 12.59 -22.22 14.49
N VAL A 275 12.45 -22.83 13.31
CA VAL A 275 12.44 -22.07 12.04
C VAL A 275 11.33 -21.00 12.05
N SER A 276 10.13 -21.33 12.49
CA SER A 276 9.03 -20.36 12.54
C SER A 276 9.29 -19.23 13.54
N LEU A 277 9.80 -19.53 14.72
CA LEU A 277 10.16 -18.54 15.74
C LEU A 277 11.29 -17.63 15.25
N ARG A 278 12.33 -18.19 14.61
CA ARG A 278 13.46 -17.43 14.02
C ARG A 278 13.00 -16.51 12.90
N VAL A 279 12.16 -17.00 12.00
CA VAL A 279 11.60 -16.17 10.90
C VAL A 279 10.79 -15.00 11.44
N ILE A 280 9.92 -15.22 12.43
CA ILE A 280 9.14 -14.14 13.04
C ILE A 280 10.08 -13.12 13.70
N THR A 281 11.08 -13.59 14.46
CA THR A 281 12.06 -12.74 15.15
C THR A 281 12.85 -11.88 14.18
N ASP A 282 13.41 -12.48 13.12
CA ASP A 282 14.16 -11.76 12.10
C ASP A 282 13.31 -10.70 11.40
N HIS A 283 12.14 -11.10 10.94
CA HIS A 283 11.30 -10.24 10.12
C HIS A 283 10.67 -9.10 10.89
N ILE A 284 10.31 -9.31 12.16
CA ILE A 284 9.80 -8.21 12.99
C ILE A 284 10.92 -7.22 13.33
N ARG A 285 12.15 -7.71 13.61
CA ARG A 285 13.32 -6.87 13.84
C ARG A 285 13.63 -6.00 12.61
N ALA A 286 13.68 -6.62 11.42
CA ALA A 286 13.86 -5.91 10.15
C ALA A 286 12.74 -4.87 9.90
N SER A 287 11.49 -5.25 10.13
CA SER A 287 10.33 -4.39 9.90
C SER A 287 10.32 -3.15 10.80
N VAL A 288 10.66 -3.29 12.06
CA VAL A 288 10.76 -2.16 13.02
C VAL A 288 11.79 -1.14 12.53
N MET A 289 12.98 -1.59 12.11
CA MET A 289 14.04 -0.72 11.60
C MET A 289 13.64 -0.03 10.29
N MET A 290 13.03 -0.76 9.36
CA MET A 290 12.55 -0.21 8.10
C MET A 290 11.49 0.87 8.31
N ILE A 291 10.51 0.64 9.19
CA ILE A 291 9.44 1.61 9.48
C ILE A 291 9.99 2.82 10.21
N SER A 292 10.93 2.64 11.13
CA SER A 292 11.62 3.76 11.80
C SER A 292 12.30 4.71 10.82
N ASP A 293 12.85 4.16 9.74
CA ASP A 293 13.50 4.93 8.67
C ASP A 293 12.51 5.47 7.61
N GLY A 294 11.19 5.33 7.84
CA GLY A 294 10.12 5.93 7.01
C GLY A 294 9.60 5.04 5.89
N ILE A 295 9.96 3.76 5.86
CA ILE A 295 9.43 2.83 4.85
C ILE A 295 8.05 2.35 5.28
N LEU A 296 7.07 2.43 4.37
CA LEU A 296 5.70 1.94 4.57
C LEU A 296 5.41 0.75 3.67
N PRO A 297 4.54 -0.20 4.12
CA PRO A 297 4.13 -1.33 3.29
C PRO A 297 3.46 -0.86 2.00
N SER A 298 3.94 -1.33 0.85
CA SER A 298 3.37 -1.01 -0.47
C SER A 298 3.45 -2.21 -1.41
N ASN A 299 2.96 -2.04 -2.65
CA ASN A 299 2.99 -3.11 -3.66
C ASN A 299 4.29 -3.13 -4.48
N GLU A 300 5.13 -2.11 -4.37
CA GLU A 300 6.34 -1.96 -5.18
C GLU A 300 7.51 -1.44 -4.34
N GLY A 301 8.72 -1.62 -4.84
CA GLY A 301 9.92 -1.06 -4.28
C GLY A 301 10.20 -1.49 -2.82
N ARG A 302 10.70 -0.57 -2.01
CA ARG A 302 11.08 -0.80 -0.60
C ARG A 302 9.90 -1.25 0.25
N GLY A 303 8.73 -0.67 0.03
CA GLY A 303 7.52 -1.01 0.77
C GLY A 303 7.03 -2.43 0.47
N TYR A 304 7.28 -2.96 -0.73
CA TYR A 304 7.02 -4.37 -1.04
C TYR A 304 7.90 -5.30 -0.20
N VAL A 305 9.18 -4.96 -0.03
CA VAL A 305 10.09 -5.74 0.83
C VAL A 305 9.54 -5.80 2.26
N LEU A 306 9.17 -4.65 2.83
CA LEU A 306 8.59 -4.58 4.17
C LEU A 306 7.30 -5.41 4.28
N ARG A 307 6.40 -5.27 3.31
CA ARG A 307 5.16 -6.05 3.26
C ARG A 307 5.41 -7.55 3.20
N ARG A 308 6.37 -7.97 2.37
CA ARG A 308 6.80 -9.37 2.25
C ARG A 308 7.25 -9.94 3.59
N LEU A 309 8.09 -9.20 4.34
CA LEU A 309 8.58 -9.62 5.66
C LEU A 309 7.44 -9.77 6.65
N LEU A 310 6.55 -8.77 6.77
CA LEU A 310 5.42 -8.81 7.70
C LEU A 310 4.46 -9.96 7.39
N ARG A 311 4.13 -10.18 6.11
CA ARG A 311 3.22 -11.26 5.72
C ARG A 311 3.82 -12.65 5.92
N ARG A 312 5.13 -12.78 5.67
CA ARG A 312 5.84 -14.04 5.95
C ARG A 312 5.87 -14.33 7.43
N ALA A 313 6.16 -13.34 8.28
CA ALA A 313 6.10 -13.48 9.74
C ALA A 313 4.68 -13.85 10.23
N ALA A 314 3.65 -13.18 9.73
CA ALA A 314 2.25 -13.49 10.08
C ALA A 314 1.85 -14.92 9.69
N ARG A 315 2.28 -15.41 8.52
CA ARG A 315 2.08 -16.82 8.12
C ARG A 315 2.74 -17.78 9.10
N HIS A 316 4.01 -17.52 9.49
CA HIS A 316 4.69 -18.37 10.47
C HIS A 316 3.97 -18.36 11.83
N GLY A 317 3.36 -17.25 12.22
CA GLY A 317 2.47 -17.20 13.37
C GLY A 317 1.27 -18.14 13.24
N LYS A 318 0.63 -18.17 12.07
CA LYS A 318 -0.45 -19.13 11.76
C LYS A 318 0.03 -20.58 11.85
N LEU A 319 1.23 -20.90 11.39
CA LEU A 319 1.82 -22.23 11.50
C LEU A 319 2.06 -22.66 12.95
N LEU A 320 2.28 -21.68 13.84
CA LEU A 320 2.39 -21.88 15.30
C LEU A 320 1.03 -21.85 16.01
N GLY A 321 -0.09 -21.70 15.30
CA GLY A 321 -1.45 -21.73 15.84
C GLY A 321 -2.02 -20.39 16.26
N VAL A 322 -1.33 -19.27 16.01
CA VAL A 322 -1.85 -17.93 16.34
C VAL A 322 -2.85 -17.50 15.27
N ASN A 323 -4.07 -17.16 15.66
CA ASN A 323 -5.15 -16.79 14.77
C ASN A 323 -5.43 -15.30 14.72
N GLU A 324 -5.00 -14.55 15.72
CA GLU A 324 -5.18 -13.11 15.83
C GLU A 324 -3.89 -12.36 15.48
N PRO A 325 -3.96 -11.11 15.04
CA PRO A 325 -2.77 -10.25 14.85
C PRO A 325 -1.95 -10.14 16.14
N PHE A 326 -0.65 -10.36 16.07
CA PHE A 326 0.23 -10.41 17.25
C PHE A 326 1.59 -9.73 17.05
N LEU A 327 2.07 -9.56 15.81
CA LEU A 327 3.40 -9.02 15.54
C LEU A 327 3.63 -7.66 16.19
N TYR A 328 2.59 -6.82 16.23
CA TYR A 328 2.66 -5.52 16.88
C TYR A 328 3.00 -5.58 18.38
N GLN A 329 2.72 -6.70 19.04
CA GLN A 329 3.03 -6.91 20.48
C GLN A 329 4.52 -7.18 20.72
N VAL A 330 5.27 -7.54 19.68
CA VAL A 330 6.71 -7.80 19.73
C VAL A 330 7.52 -6.50 19.58
N VAL A 331 6.90 -5.42 19.09
CA VAL A 331 7.60 -4.15 18.80
C VAL A 331 8.32 -3.59 20.02
N ASP A 332 7.71 -3.63 21.20
CA ASP A 332 8.30 -3.05 22.42
C ASP A 332 9.63 -3.71 22.78
N VAL A 333 9.73 -5.03 22.70
CA VAL A 333 10.99 -5.72 23.00
C VAL A 333 12.04 -5.43 21.93
N VAL A 334 11.67 -5.33 20.65
CA VAL A 334 12.61 -4.94 19.60
C VAL A 334 13.15 -3.53 19.84
N VAL A 335 12.29 -2.60 20.22
CA VAL A 335 12.69 -1.23 20.59
C VAL A 335 13.62 -1.25 21.79
N HIS A 336 13.26 -1.95 22.86
CA HIS A 336 14.06 -2.05 24.09
C HIS A 336 15.48 -2.55 23.83
N GLU A 337 15.63 -3.61 23.03
CA GLU A 337 16.94 -4.20 22.74
C GLU A 337 17.83 -3.33 21.85
N ASN A 338 17.27 -2.33 21.15
CA ASN A 338 17.99 -1.53 20.17
C ASN A 338 18.00 -0.02 20.48
N GLU A 339 17.21 0.48 21.44
CA GLU A 339 17.09 1.93 21.73
C GLU A 339 18.37 2.57 22.24
N CYS A 340 19.28 1.79 22.81
CA CYS A 340 20.58 2.32 23.24
C CYS A 340 21.42 2.85 22.06
N GLN A 341 21.30 2.26 20.89
CA GLN A 341 21.98 2.67 19.66
C GLN A 341 21.09 3.55 18.79
N TYR A 342 19.78 3.30 18.79
CA TYR A 342 18.76 3.95 17.93
C TYR A 342 17.63 4.53 18.80
N PRO A 343 17.88 5.64 19.53
CA PRO A 343 16.89 6.21 20.46
C PRO A 343 15.60 6.65 19.78
N GLU A 344 15.67 6.97 18.48
CA GLU A 344 14.49 7.29 17.66
C GLU A 344 13.45 6.17 17.59
N LEU A 345 13.84 4.93 17.85
CA LEU A 345 12.90 3.80 17.92
C LEU A 345 11.88 3.99 19.03
N ARG A 346 12.32 4.45 20.21
CA ARG A 346 11.44 4.70 21.35
C ARG A 346 10.48 5.86 21.06
N GLU A 347 10.98 6.90 20.42
CA GLU A 347 10.14 8.06 20.03
C GLU A 347 9.07 7.67 19.02
N LYS A 348 9.39 6.78 18.07
CA LYS A 348 8.51 6.33 16.99
C LYS A 348 7.74 5.04 17.31
N GLN A 349 7.89 4.47 18.50
CA GLN A 349 7.33 3.16 18.85
C GLN A 349 5.82 3.05 18.58
N ALA A 350 5.04 4.04 19.04
CA ALA A 350 3.59 4.04 18.83
C ALA A 350 3.21 4.04 17.34
N TYR A 351 3.96 4.77 16.53
CA TYR A 351 3.81 4.81 15.08
C TYR A 351 4.15 3.46 14.45
N ILE A 352 5.30 2.88 14.77
CA ILE A 352 5.77 1.59 14.27
C ILE A 352 4.74 0.49 14.59
N THR A 353 4.28 0.44 15.84
CA THR A 353 3.26 -0.51 16.32
C THR A 353 1.98 -0.42 15.50
N ARG A 354 1.52 0.80 15.21
CA ARG A 354 0.29 1.03 14.43
C ARG A 354 0.43 0.60 12.97
N VAL A 355 1.58 0.86 12.34
CA VAL A 355 1.85 0.43 10.95
C VAL A 355 1.86 -1.08 10.84
N ILE A 356 2.57 -1.79 11.73
CA ILE A 356 2.66 -3.25 11.75
C ILE A 356 1.29 -3.86 11.99
N ARG A 357 0.56 -3.38 13.00
CA ARG A 357 -0.78 -3.86 13.32
C ARG A 357 -1.74 -3.73 12.15
N ASN A 358 -1.76 -2.57 11.47
CA ASN A 358 -2.64 -2.33 10.33
C ASN A 358 -2.33 -3.26 9.14
N GLU A 359 -1.05 -3.49 8.80
CA GLU A 359 -0.69 -4.41 7.71
C GLU A 359 -1.05 -5.85 8.08
N GLU A 360 -0.84 -6.26 9.32
CA GLU A 360 -1.18 -7.59 9.83
C GLU A 360 -2.71 -7.80 9.84
N GLU A 361 -3.50 -6.85 10.36
CA GLU A 361 -4.97 -6.89 10.33
C GLU A 361 -5.52 -6.94 8.90
N ASN A 362 -4.92 -6.20 7.97
CA ASN A 362 -5.33 -6.24 6.57
C ASN A 362 -5.00 -7.57 5.90
N PHE A 363 -3.86 -8.16 6.22
CA PHE A 363 -3.49 -9.48 5.72
C PHE A 363 -4.34 -10.59 6.37
N ALA A 364 -4.67 -10.48 7.65
CA ALA A 364 -5.54 -11.43 8.36
C ALA A 364 -6.91 -11.59 7.71
N LYS A 365 -7.46 -10.53 7.08
CA LYS A 365 -8.73 -10.59 6.34
C LYS A 365 -8.68 -11.49 5.10
N THR A 366 -7.52 -11.69 4.52
CA THR A 366 -7.34 -12.40 3.25
C THR A 366 -6.56 -13.70 3.38
N ILE A 367 -5.74 -13.86 4.44
CA ILE A 367 -4.85 -15.02 4.58
C ILE A 367 -5.61 -16.34 4.66
N ASP A 368 -6.69 -16.42 5.44
CA ASP A 368 -7.45 -17.67 5.61
C ASP A 368 -8.13 -18.09 4.31
N ALA A 369 -8.73 -17.12 3.59
CA ALA A 369 -9.30 -17.36 2.26
C ALA A 369 -8.24 -17.77 1.24
N GLY A 370 -7.08 -17.09 1.25
CA GLY A 370 -5.95 -17.40 0.36
C GLY A 370 -5.34 -18.77 0.64
N MET A 371 -5.19 -19.16 1.91
CA MET A 371 -4.71 -20.49 2.31
C MET A 371 -5.68 -21.60 1.88
N HIS A 372 -6.99 -21.36 1.98
CA HIS A 372 -8.01 -22.32 1.52
C HIS A 372 -7.93 -22.50 0.00
N ILE A 373 -7.91 -21.38 -0.75
CA ILE A 373 -7.78 -21.41 -2.21
C ILE A 373 -6.45 -22.08 -2.64
N PHE A 374 -5.36 -21.77 -1.93
CA PHE A 374 -4.08 -22.44 -2.19
C PHE A 374 -4.20 -23.97 -2.04
N SER A 375 -4.84 -24.42 -0.96
CA SER A 375 -5.04 -25.86 -0.72
C SER A 375 -5.87 -26.52 -1.82
N ASP A 376 -6.93 -25.84 -2.29
CA ASP A 376 -7.78 -26.34 -3.37
C ASP A 376 -7.01 -26.43 -4.70
N LEU A 377 -6.30 -25.36 -5.08
CA LEU A 377 -5.47 -25.31 -6.28
C LEU A 377 -4.35 -26.37 -6.23
N LEU A 378 -3.69 -26.50 -5.08
CA LEU A 378 -2.66 -27.52 -4.87
C LEU A 378 -3.21 -28.94 -5.03
N ALA A 379 -4.40 -29.22 -4.50
CA ALA A 379 -5.06 -30.50 -4.65
C ALA A 379 -5.41 -30.79 -6.12
N GLU A 380 -5.83 -29.78 -6.88
CA GLU A 380 -6.09 -29.89 -8.31
C GLU A 380 -4.82 -30.25 -9.10
N HIS A 381 -3.70 -29.54 -8.85
CA HIS A 381 -2.40 -29.81 -9.50
C HIS A 381 -1.90 -31.22 -9.17
N LYS A 382 -1.98 -31.63 -7.88
CA LYS A 382 -1.60 -32.99 -7.46
C LYS A 382 -2.48 -34.07 -8.10
N ALA A 383 -3.78 -33.82 -8.21
CA ALA A 383 -4.72 -34.76 -8.87
C ALA A 383 -4.42 -34.94 -10.37
N LYS A 384 -3.86 -33.92 -11.02
CA LYS A 384 -3.38 -33.96 -12.42
C LYS A 384 -1.99 -34.58 -12.58
N GLY A 385 -1.29 -34.84 -11.47
CA GLY A 385 0.10 -35.33 -11.48
C GLY A 385 1.11 -34.26 -11.88
N GLU A 386 0.78 -33.00 -11.73
CA GLU A 386 1.65 -31.87 -12.06
C GLU A 386 2.63 -31.63 -10.91
N CYS A 387 3.91 -31.39 -11.24
CA CYS A 387 4.96 -31.04 -10.28
C CYS A 387 5.24 -29.53 -10.26
N VAL A 388 4.58 -28.77 -11.13
CA VAL A 388 4.73 -27.31 -11.26
C VAL A 388 3.39 -26.65 -10.98
N PHE A 389 3.37 -25.74 -10.02
CA PHE A 389 2.22 -24.91 -9.71
C PHE A 389 2.13 -23.76 -10.74
N SER A 390 0.96 -23.56 -11.35
CA SER A 390 0.84 -22.64 -12.47
C SER A 390 1.10 -21.18 -12.08
N GLY A 391 1.76 -20.43 -12.98
CA GLY A 391 2.00 -19.00 -12.79
C GLY A 391 0.70 -18.20 -12.74
N ALA A 392 -0.37 -18.67 -13.39
CA ALA A 392 -1.70 -18.03 -13.34
C ALA A 392 -2.35 -18.18 -11.95
N ASP A 393 -2.23 -19.33 -11.32
CA ASP A 393 -2.75 -19.56 -9.96
C ASP A 393 -1.92 -18.81 -8.93
N ALA A 394 -0.60 -18.75 -9.10
CA ALA A 394 0.27 -17.93 -8.29
C ALA A 394 -0.08 -16.43 -8.43
N PHE A 395 -0.36 -15.96 -9.65
CA PHE A 395 -0.80 -14.59 -9.90
C PHE A 395 -2.18 -14.30 -9.27
N LYS A 396 -3.11 -15.25 -9.31
CA LYS A 396 -4.41 -15.13 -8.63
C LYS A 396 -4.26 -14.98 -7.12
N LEU A 397 -3.38 -15.76 -6.50
CA LEU A 397 -3.06 -15.64 -5.08
C LEU A 397 -2.43 -14.27 -4.75
N TYR A 398 -1.56 -13.77 -5.62
CA TYR A 398 -0.93 -12.46 -5.46
C TYR A 398 -1.92 -11.31 -5.62
N ASP A 399 -2.64 -11.27 -6.74
CA ASP A 399 -3.50 -10.13 -7.12
C ASP A 399 -4.75 -10.02 -6.26
N THR A 400 -5.40 -11.15 -5.96
CA THR A 400 -6.68 -11.19 -5.26
C THR A 400 -6.54 -11.32 -3.74
N TYR A 401 -5.59 -12.12 -3.28
CA TYR A 401 -5.44 -12.45 -1.85
C TYR A 401 -4.19 -11.83 -1.23
N GLY A 402 -3.37 -11.15 -2.03
CA GLY A 402 -2.18 -10.45 -1.56
C GLY A 402 -1.07 -11.36 -1.06
N PHE A 403 -0.97 -12.60 -1.57
CA PHE A 403 0.14 -13.49 -1.28
C PHE A 403 1.36 -13.10 -2.12
N PRO A 404 2.47 -12.66 -1.51
CA PRO A 404 3.71 -12.47 -2.26
C PRO A 404 4.12 -13.76 -2.96
N ILE A 405 4.72 -13.63 -4.15
CA ILE A 405 5.14 -14.81 -4.93
C ILE A 405 6.09 -15.72 -4.14
N ASP A 406 6.96 -15.12 -3.34
CA ASP A 406 7.90 -15.88 -2.49
C ASP A 406 7.18 -16.72 -1.44
N LEU A 407 6.09 -16.19 -0.87
CA LEU A 407 5.25 -16.95 0.08
C LEU A 407 4.58 -18.13 -0.62
N THR A 408 4.07 -17.91 -1.84
CA THR A 408 3.50 -18.98 -2.66
C THR A 408 4.56 -20.03 -3.01
N ARG A 409 5.78 -19.58 -3.38
CA ARG A 409 6.92 -20.48 -3.67
C ARG A 409 7.25 -21.36 -2.46
N GLU A 410 7.41 -20.74 -1.28
CA GLU A 410 7.70 -21.47 -0.05
C GLU A 410 6.63 -22.53 0.28
N MET A 411 5.35 -22.15 0.15
CA MET A 411 4.23 -23.07 0.38
C MET A 411 4.19 -24.23 -0.62
N VAL A 412 4.55 -23.99 -1.87
CA VAL A 412 4.61 -24.99 -2.94
C VAL A 412 5.81 -25.92 -2.74
N GLN A 413 6.97 -25.37 -2.34
CA GLN A 413 8.18 -26.14 -2.04
C GLN A 413 8.01 -27.06 -0.81
N GLU A 414 7.25 -26.65 0.21
CA GLU A 414 6.86 -27.51 1.34
C GLU A 414 6.09 -28.79 0.89
N GLN A 415 5.62 -28.79 -0.35
CA GLN A 415 4.88 -29.89 -0.97
C GLN A 415 5.64 -30.59 -2.09
N ASP A 416 6.97 -30.39 -2.16
CA ASP A 416 7.88 -30.95 -3.17
C ASP A 416 7.51 -30.56 -4.62
N MET A 417 6.96 -29.34 -4.81
CA MET A 417 6.60 -28.78 -6.12
C MET A 417 7.38 -27.48 -6.38
N THR A 418 7.37 -27.01 -7.62
CA THR A 418 7.93 -25.72 -8.05
C THR A 418 6.83 -24.80 -8.58
N VAL A 419 7.13 -23.51 -8.76
CA VAL A 419 6.20 -22.51 -9.33
C VAL A 419 6.69 -22.09 -10.71
N ASP A 420 5.77 -21.93 -11.66
CA ASP A 420 6.05 -21.30 -12.95
C ASP A 420 6.16 -19.78 -12.81
N GLU A 421 7.37 -19.31 -12.46
CA GLU A 421 7.62 -17.90 -12.24
C GLU A 421 7.66 -17.07 -13.51
N ASP A 422 7.98 -17.66 -14.65
CA ASP A 422 8.03 -16.94 -15.93
C ASP A 422 6.63 -16.55 -16.37
N ALA A 423 5.66 -17.48 -16.30
CA ALA A 423 4.26 -17.19 -16.56
C ALA A 423 3.70 -16.16 -15.53
N PHE A 424 4.12 -16.24 -14.28
CA PHE A 424 3.75 -15.23 -13.27
C PHE A 424 4.28 -13.84 -13.65
N ARG A 425 5.55 -13.70 -14.04
CA ARG A 425 6.16 -12.42 -14.48
C ARG A 425 5.47 -11.83 -15.70
N GLU A 426 5.10 -12.68 -16.67
CA GLU A 426 4.33 -12.21 -17.83
C GLU A 426 2.98 -11.59 -17.43
N LEU A 427 2.24 -12.23 -16.53
CA LEU A 427 0.96 -11.72 -16.04
C LEU A 427 1.12 -10.41 -15.26
N MET A 428 2.16 -10.29 -14.45
CA MET A 428 2.54 -9.06 -13.76
C MET A 428 2.82 -7.92 -14.73
N GLU A 429 3.57 -8.18 -15.79
CA GLU A 429 3.87 -7.16 -16.81
C GLU A 429 2.62 -6.76 -17.59
N GLN A 430 1.76 -7.71 -17.93
CA GLN A 430 0.47 -7.41 -18.55
C GLN A 430 -0.42 -6.53 -17.66
N GLN A 431 -0.40 -6.73 -16.34
CA GLN A 431 -1.10 -5.89 -15.38
C GLN A 431 -0.53 -4.47 -15.38
N ARG A 432 0.82 -4.34 -15.33
CA ARG A 432 1.52 -3.04 -15.39
C ARG A 432 1.21 -2.28 -16.69
N VAL A 433 1.26 -2.96 -17.81
CA VAL A 433 0.94 -2.37 -19.12
C VAL A 433 -0.52 -1.92 -19.19
N ARG A 434 -1.45 -2.72 -18.63
CA ARG A 434 -2.88 -2.31 -18.54
C ARG A 434 -3.05 -1.08 -17.65
N ALA A 435 -2.40 -1.04 -16.51
CA ALA A 435 -2.43 0.11 -15.59
C ALA A 435 -1.81 1.36 -16.24
N ARG A 436 -0.71 1.20 -16.99
CA ARG A 436 -0.05 2.27 -17.73
C ARG A 436 -0.94 2.80 -18.87
N LYS A 437 -1.52 1.91 -19.69
CA LYS A 437 -2.46 2.30 -20.75
C LYS A 437 -3.73 2.98 -20.21
N ALA A 438 -4.21 2.56 -19.05
CA ALA A 438 -5.33 3.21 -18.38
C ALA A 438 -4.96 4.63 -17.91
N ARG A 439 -3.73 4.88 -17.49
CA ARG A 439 -3.21 6.23 -17.18
C ARG A 439 -3.01 7.07 -18.44
N GLU A 440 -2.42 6.47 -19.48
CA GLU A 440 -2.24 7.11 -20.80
C GLU A 440 -3.58 7.50 -21.45
N ALA A 441 -4.62 6.70 -21.27
CA ALA A 441 -5.98 7.00 -21.74
C ALA A 441 -6.69 8.11 -20.94
N LEU A 442 -6.17 8.47 -19.75
CA LEU A 442 -6.72 9.50 -18.87
C LEU A 442 -6.06 10.88 -19.05
N GLY A 443 -5.12 11.06 -20.00
CA GLY A 443 -4.65 12.38 -20.32
C GLY A 443 -3.17 12.62 -20.52
N ASP A 444 -2.36 11.63 -20.87
CA ASP A 444 -1.08 11.88 -21.50
C ASP A 444 -1.27 11.99 -23.02
N LEU A 445 -1.75 13.13 -23.46
CA LEU A 445 -1.43 13.66 -24.78
C LEU A 445 0.03 14.14 -24.74
N ALA A 446 0.94 13.19 -24.59
CA ALA A 446 2.35 13.42 -24.80
C ALA A 446 2.52 13.90 -26.24
N TRP A 447 2.72 15.18 -26.41
CA TRP A 447 3.18 15.78 -27.65
C TRP A 447 4.61 15.31 -27.92
N ALA A 448 4.73 14.09 -28.45
CA ALA A 448 5.99 13.49 -28.85
C ALA A 448 6.36 14.02 -30.23
N GLY A 449 7.10 15.13 -30.25
CA GLY A 449 8.12 15.28 -31.28
C GLY A 449 7.75 15.87 -32.63
N VAL A 450 7.07 17.03 -32.71
CA VAL A 450 7.30 17.91 -33.83
C VAL A 450 8.53 18.78 -33.49
N ASP A 451 9.60 18.63 -34.25
CA ASP A 451 10.73 19.55 -34.15
C ASP A 451 10.26 20.93 -34.66
N LEU A 452 10.14 21.86 -33.73
CA LEU A 452 9.67 23.23 -34.03
C LEU A 452 10.74 24.07 -34.78
N GLY A 453 11.98 23.56 -34.92
CA GLY A 453 13.09 24.28 -35.55
C GLY A 453 13.45 25.57 -34.83
N LEU A 454 13.09 25.74 -33.56
CA LEU A 454 13.29 26.93 -32.76
C LEU A 454 14.63 26.89 -32.02
N ASP A 455 15.17 28.08 -31.76
CA ASP A 455 16.26 28.27 -30.79
C ASP A 455 15.89 27.65 -29.43
N PRO A 456 16.83 26.99 -28.70
CA PRO A 456 16.58 26.34 -27.43
C PRO A 456 16.30 27.32 -26.29
N THR A 457 16.29 28.61 -26.47
CA THR A 457 15.97 29.61 -25.45
C THR A 457 14.56 29.41 -24.94
N PRO A 458 14.34 29.20 -23.62
CA PRO A 458 13.01 28.98 -23.05
C PRO A 458 12.07 30.17 -23.25
N THR A 459 10.74 29.93 -23.33
CA THR A 459 9.75 31.01 -23.25
C THR A 459 9.87 31.73 -21.91
N GLN A 460 9.90 33.06 -21.92
CA GLN A 460 9.90 33.85 -20.70
C GLN A 460 8.51 33.84 -20.06
N PHE A 461 8.38 33.27 -18.86
CA PHE A 461 7.14 33.29 -18.11
C PHE A 461 7.02 34.56 -17.28
N THR A 462 5.99 35.38 -17.55
CA THR A 462 5.72 36.63 -16.84
C THR A 462 4.52 36.57 -15.93
N GLY A 463 3.83 35.39 -15.87
CA GLY A 463 2.55 35.22 -15.21
C GLY A 463 2.58 35.14 -13.70
N TYR A 464 3.72 35.31 -13.03
CA TYR A 464 3.75 35.54 -11.58
C TYR A 464 3.26 36.94 -11.21
N ASP A 465 3.59 37.93 -12.02
CA ASP A 465 3.32 39.35 -11.72
C ASP A 465 2.29 39.97 -12.67
N ARG A 466 2.08 39.36 -13.85
CA ARG A 466 1.25 39.92 -14.92
C ARG A 466 0.12 38.95 -15.29
N THR A 467 -1.03 39.51 -15.64
CA THR A 467 -2.21 38.77 -16.17
C THR A 467 -2.39 39.00 -17.65
N GLU A 468 -1.67 39.96 -18.22
CA GLU A 468 -1.61 40.33 -19.64
C GLU A 468 -0.20 40.77 -19.99
N ASP A 469 0.30 40.32 -21.14
CA ASP A 469 1.60 40.77 -21.67
C ASP A 469 1.60 40.73 -23.21
N GLN A 470 2.58 41.43 -23.82
CA GLN A 470 2.83 41.34 -25.24
C GLN A 470 3.92 40.34 -25.53
N GLY A 471 3.71 39.48 -26.50
CA GLY A 471 4.68 38.51 -26.96
C GLY A 471 4.70 38.39 -28.49
N THR A 472 5.78 37.83 -29.03
CA THR A 472 5.95 37.57 -30.46
C THR A 472 5.70 36.11 -30.74
N ILE A 473 4.91 35.77 -31.75
CA ILE A 473 4.68 34.40 -32.19
C ILE A 473 5.97 33.84 -32.81
N LEU A 474 6.58 32.85 -32.15
CA LEU A 474 7.79 32.18 -32.65
C LEU A 474 7.47 31.04 -33.61
N ALA A 475 6.38 30.33 -33.38
CA ALA A 475 5.90 29.23 -34.20
C ALA A 475 4.41 29.05 -34.10
N ILE A 476 3.82 28.53 -35.15
CA ILE A 476 2.41 28.11 -35.24
C ILE A 476 2.39 26.65 -35.71
N VAL A 477 1.61 25.80 -35.05
CA VAL A 477 1.39 24.41 -35.44
C VAL A 477 -0.07 24.22 -35.74
N CYS A 478 -0.40 23.66 -36.89
CA CYS A 478 -1.76 23.33 -37.32
C CYS A 478 -1.75 21.91 -37.88
N ASP A 479 -2.72 21.09 -37.46
CA ASP A 479 -2.86 19.69 -37.91
C ASP A 479 -1.56 18.84 -37.78
N GLY A 480 -0.72 19.19 -36.78
CA GLY A 480 0.54 18.47 -36.47
C GLY A 480 1.75 18.96 -37.32
N GLU A 481 1.59 19.97 -38.16
CA GLU A 481 2.67 20.54 -38.95
C GLU A 481 2.95 22.03 -38.61
N VAL A 482 4.20 22.45 -38.73
CA VAL A 482 4.58 23.85 -38.52
C VAL A 482 4.09 24.69 -39.69
N CYS A 483 3.34 25.72 -39.37
CA CYS A 483 2.74 26.64 -40.37
C CYS A 483 3.25 28.05 -40.19
N SER A 484 3.25 28.86 -41.27
CA SER A 484 3.56 30.30 -41.22
C SER A 484 2.38 31.13 -40.68
N GLU A 485 1.15 30.64 -40.81
CA GLU A 485 -0.08 31.33 -40.41
C GLU A 485 -1.18 30.39 -40.02
N ILE A 486 -2.18 30.87 -39.23
CA ILE A 486 -3.41 30.19 -38.87
C ILE A 486 -4.62 31.07 -39.16
N ASP A 487 -5.68 30.48 -39.76
CA ASP A 487 -6.94 31.13 -40.13
C ASP A 487 -8.07 30.86 -39.14
N ALA A 488 -9.04 31.76 -39.12
CA ALA A 488 -10.25 31.60 -38.27
C ALA A 488 -10.96 30.24 -38.42
N GLY A 489 -11.37 29.67 -37.32
CA GLY A 489 -12.05 28.36 -37.22
C GLY A 489 -11.09 27.18 -37.06
N LYS A 490 -9.77 27.36 -37.23
CA LYS A 490 -8.79 26.30 -37.07
C LYS A 490 -8.35 26.13 -35.64
N GLN A 491 -8.08 24.89 -35.24
CA GLN A 491 -7.34 24.55 -34.03
C GLN A 491 -5.84 24.61 -34.31
N GLY A 492 -5.07 24.99 -33.33
CA GLY A 492 -3.62 25.02 -33.46
C GLY A 492 -2.89 25.26 -32.13
N VAL A 493 -1.59 25.34 -32.23
CA VAL A 493 -0.69 25.66 -31.10
C VAL A 493 0.11 26.89 -31.45
N LEU A 494 0.12 27.87 -30.56
CA LEU A 494 0.96 29.05 -30.67
C LEU A 494 2.12 28.97 -29.69
N VAL A 495 3.34 29.28 -30.12
CA VAL A 495 4.52 29.39 -29.27
C VAL A 495 4.94 30.88 -29.26
N LEU A 496 5.06 31.44 -28.06
CA LEU A 496 5.44 32.84 -27.85
C LEU A 496 6.85 32.93 -27.24
N ASP A 497 7.55 34.06 -27.47
CA ASP A 497 8.80 34.39 -26.79
C ASP A 497 8.59 34.68 -25.30
N CYS A 498 7.48 35.36 -24.93
CA CYS A 498 7.09 35.56 -23.55
C CYS A 498 5.58 35.37 -23.37
N THR A 499 5.16 34.98 -22.15
CA THR A 499 3.75 34.67 -21.88
C THR A 499 3.39 34.83 -20.41
N PRO A 500 2.16 35.35 -20.10
CA PRO A 500 1.61 35.31 -18.74
C PRO A 500 0.88 33.99 -18.43
N PHE A 501 0.72 33.10 -19.40
CA PHE A 501 0.04 31.82 -19.23
C PHE A 501 0.89 30.82 -18.49
N TYR A 502 0.39 30.23 -17.41
CA TYR A 502 0.99 29.11 -16.69
C TYR A 502 0.74 27.82 -17.47
N ALA A 503 1.79 27.09 -17.77
CA ALA A 503 1.71 25.77 -18.36
C ALA A 503 1.44 24.72 -17.28
N GLU A 504 0.71 23.64 -17.61
CA GLU A 504 0.45 22.55 -16.68
C GLU A 504 1.74 21.93 -16.17
N MET A 505 1.99 22.04 -14.88
CA MET A 505 3.12 21.42 -14.21
C MET A 505 2.94 21.42 -12.68
N GLY A 506 3.64 20.52 -11.97
CA GLY A 506 3.61 20.45 -10.50
C GLY A 506 2.21 20.16 -9.93
N GLY A 507 1.32 19.55 -10.70
CA GLY A 507 -0.06 19.29 -10.31
C GLY A 507 -1.03 20.46 -10.46
N GLN A 508 -0.55 21.65 -10.85
CA GLN A 508 -1.42 22.78 -11.18
C GLN A 508 -1.80 22.73 -12.66
N VAL A 509 -3.12 22.80 -12.95
CA VAL A 509 -3.64 22.86 -14.33
C VAL A 509 -3.26 24.16 -15.03
N ALA A 510 -3.23 24.13 -16.35
CA ALA A 510 -2.91 25.27 -17.19
C ALA A 510 -3.94 26.40 -17.09
N ASP A 511 -3.48 27.62 -17.45
CA ASP A 511 -4.38 28.75 -17.65
C ASP A 511 -5.14 28.64 -18.94
N HIS A 512 -6.31 29.27 -18.94
CA HIS A 512 -7.09 29.59 -20.12
C HIS A 512 -7.08 31.09 -20.35
N GLY A 513 -7.45 31.51 -21.54
CA GLY A 513 -7.52 32.94 -21.86
C GLY A 513 -7.54 33.19 -23.37
N VAL A 514 -7.02 34.32 -23.77
CA VAL A 514 -7.01 34.74 -25.19
C VAL A 514 -5.65 35.33 -25.62
N ILE A 515 -5.27 35.05 -26.84
CA ILE A 515 -4.17 35.71 -27.55
C ILE A 515 -4.78 36.51 -28.72
N ALA A 516 -4.55 37.80 -28.75
CA ALA A 516 -5.24 38.70 -29.68
C ALA A 516 -4.25 39.66 -30.41
N ALA A 517 -4.55 39.94 -31.70
CA ALA A 517 -3.91 40.98 -32.48
C ALA A 517 -4.80 41.39 -33.66
N ASP A 518 -4.90 42.68 -33.97
CA ASP A 518 -5.48 43.26 -35.19
C ASP A 518 -6.77 42.56 -35.72
N GLY A 519 -7.75 42.34 -34.83
CA GLY A 519 -9.01 41.68 -35.16
C GLY A 519 -8.96 40.14 -35.12
N ALA A 520 -7.80 39.56 -34.85
CA ALA A 520 -7.64 38.15 -34.63
C ALA A 520 -7.81 37.83 -33.13
N LEU A 521 -8.51 36.73 -32.81
CA LEU A 521 -8.73 36.26 -31.46
C LEU A 521 -8.52 34.73 -31.38
N PHE A 522 -7.46 34.33 -30.75
CA PHE A 522 -7.15 32.94 -30.45
C PHE A 522 -7.53 32.62 -29.00
N GLU A 523 -8.46 31.69 -28.83
CA GLU A 523 -8.92 31.22 -27.53
C GLU A 523 -8.03 30.08 -27.06
N VAL A 524 -7.30 30.29 -25.96
CA VAL A 524 -6.40 29.30 -25.34
C VAL A 524 -7.17 28.44 -24.37
N THR A 525 -7.17 27.14 -24.59
CA THR A 525 -7.87 26.15 -23.75
C THR A 525 -6.93 25.24 -22.94
N ASP A 526 -5.65 25.23 -23.29
CA ASP A 526 -4.60 24.50 -22.55
C ASP A 526 -3.22 25.07 -22.87
N VAL A 527 -2.29 24.90 -21.94
CA VAL A 527 -0.87 25.30 -22.13
C VAL A 527 0.04 24.22 -21.57
N GLN A 528 0.88 23.68 -22.43
CA GLN A 528 1.87 22.66 -22.09
C GLN A 528 3.28 23.23 -22.19
N LYS A 529 4.25 22.58 -21.56
CA LYS A 529 5.67 22.95 -21.63
C LYS A 529 6.48 21.82 -22.24
N ASP A 530 7.27 22.13 -23.26
CA ASP A 530 8.15 21.15 -23.88
C ASP A 530 9.46 20.97 -23.09
N LYS A 531 10.32 20.05 -23.54
CA LYS A 531 11.63 19.76 -22.91
C LYS A 531 12.63 20.92 -23.02
N ALA A 532 12.48 21.79 -24.02
CA ALA A 532 13.32 22.97 -24.23
C ALA A 532 12.84 24.19 -23.42
N GLY A 533 11.71 24.06 -22.70
CA GLY A 533 11.12 25.14 -21.92
C GLY A 533 10.22 26.06 -22.71
N LYS A 534 9.83 25.71 -23.95
CA LYS A 534 8.82 26.44 -24.70
C LYS A 534 7.42 26.21 -24.17
N PHE A 535 6.60 27.26 -24.15
CA PHE A 535 5.19 27.19 -23.76
C PHE A 535 4.32 27.03 -25.00
N LEU A 536 3.56 25.97 -25.07
CA LEU A 536 2.71 25.54 -26.17
C LEU A 536 1.25 25.91 -25.85
N HIS A 537 0.74 26.98 -26.43
CA HIS A 537 -0.61 27.48 -26.20
C HIS A 537 -1.57 26.78 -27.16
N HIS A 538 -2.30 25.77 -26.67
CA HIS A 538 -3.31 25.04 -27.44
C HIS A 538 -4.64 25.79 -27.46
N GLY A 539 -5.26 25.89 -28.64
CA GLY A 539 -6.54 26.59 -28.72
C GLY A 539 -7.14 26.65 -30.12
N VAL A 540 -8.06 27.58 -30.28
CA VAL A 540 -8.82 27.77 -31.51
C VAL A 540 -8.81 29.24 -31.91
N LEU A 541 -8.45 29.56 -33.15
CA LEU A 541 -8.59 30.91 -33.71
C LEU A 541 -10.08 31.19 -33.99
N ARG A 542 -10.70 32.04 -33.20
CA ARG A 542 -12.11 32.37 -33.30
C ARG A 542 -12.41 33.38 -34.41
N SER A 543 -11.50 34.31 -34.63
CA SER A 543 -11.62 35.35 -35.70
C SER A 543 -10.27 35.79 -36.21
N GLY A 544 -10.25 36.31 -37.43
CA GLY A 544 -9.04 36.90 -38.04
C GLY A 544 -8.01 35.87 -38.50
N ARG A 545 -6.77 36.29 -38.57
CA ARG A 545 -5.58 35.51 -39.00
C ARG A 545 -4.39 35.89 -38.11
N LEU A 546 -3.58 34.95 -37.72
CA LEU A 546 -2.31 35.16 -37.03
C LEU A 546 -1.15 34.58 -37.84
N GLN A 547 0.01 35.23 -37.77
CA GLN A 547 1.23 34.86 -38.50
C GLN A 547 2.45 34.77 -37.54
N VAL A 548 3.43 33.98 -37.92
CA VAL A 548 4.74 33.95 -37.26
C VAL A 548 5.38 35.35 -37.33
N GLU A 549 6.17 35.72 -36.31
CA GLU A 549 6.79 37.05 -36.08
C GLU A 549 5.78 38.16 -35.77
N GLN A 550 4.49 37.87 -35.71
CA GLN A 550 3.47 38.88 -35.31
C GLN A 550 3.51 39.10 -33.80
N THR A 551 3.47 40.37 -33.37
CA THR A 551 3.28 40.77 -31.98
C THR A 551 1.81 40.59 -31.59
N VAL A 552 1.56 39.93 -30.50
CA VAL A 552 0.22 39.60 -29.95
C VAL A 552 0.12 40.03 -28.49
N THR A 553 -1.09 40.28 -28.05
CA THR A 553 -1.41 40.46 -26.62
C THR A 553 -1.95 39.17 -26.07
N ALA A 554 -1.24 38.56 -25.12
CA ALA A 554 -1.61 37.36 -24.41
C ALA A 554 -2.26 37.74 -23.08
N ARG A 555 -3.52 37.31 -22.82
CA ARG A 555 -4.27 37.65 -21.62
C ARG A 555 -4.94 36.40 -21.07
N ILE A 556 -4.67 36.10 -19.79
CA ILE A 556 -5.25 34.97 -19.08
C ILE A 556 -6.66 35.25 -18.56
N ASP A 557 -7.44 34.20 -18.29
CA ASP A 557 -8.67 34.27 -17.48
C ASP A 557 -8.28 34.49 -16.02
N VAL A 558 -8.40 35.72 -15.59
CA VAL A 558 -7.99 36.16 -14.24
C VAL A 558 -8.83 35.51 -13.13
N ASP A 559 -10.13 35.27 -13.37
CA ASP A 559 -10.98 34.66 -12.36
C ASP A 559 -10.63 33.18 -12.19
N ARG A 560 -10.37 32.46 -13.28
CA ARG A 560 -9.85 31.10 -13.27
C ARG A 560 -8.49 31.02 -12.58
N ARG A 561 -7.52 31.86 -12.92
CA ARG A 561 -6.20 31.92 -12.27
C ARG A 561 -6.33 32.15 -10.77
N LYS A 562 -7.17 33.12 -10.33
CA LYS A 562 -7.38 33.37 -8.90
C LYS A 562 -8.00 32.17 -8.19
N ALA A 563 -8.89 31.42 -8.83
CA ALA A 563 -9.44 30.22 -8.24
C ALA A 563 -8.37 29.13 -8.08
N ILE A 564 -7.55 28.89 -9.11
CA ILE A 564 -6.39 27.99 -9.06
C ILE A 564 -5.39 28.39 -7.96
N MET A 565 -5.03 29.69 -7.86
CA MET A 565 -4.13 30.20 -6.81
C MET A 565 -4.65 29.93 -5.40
N ARG A 566 -5.97 30.07 -5.16
CA ARG A 566 -6.60 29.71 -3.89
C ARG A 566 -6.45 28.22 -3.60
N ALA A 567 -6.82 27.38 -4.56
CA ALA A 567 -6.74 25.93 -4.41
C ALA A 567 -5.29 25.46 -4.21
N HIS A 568 -4.31 26.06 -4.92
CA HIS A 568 -2.90 25.70 -4.76
C HIS A 568 -2.35 26.10 -3.39
N SER A 569 -2.64 27.31 -2.95
CA SER A 569 -2.23 27.75 -1.60
C SER A 569 -2.90 26.94 -0.52
N ALA A 570 -4.18 26.56 -0.69
CA ALA A 570 -4.86 25.65 0.23
C ALA A 570 -4.22 24.25 0.25
N THR A 571 -3.66 23.77 -0.89
CA THR A 571 -2.95 22.47 -0.94
C THR A 571 -1.72 22.47 -0.03
N HIS A 572 -0.93 23.54 -0.03
CA HIS A 572 0.21 23.71 0.87
C HIS A 572 -0.22 23.72 2.35
N LEU A 573 -1.24 24.53 2.70
CA LEU A 573 -1.78 24.55 4.05
C LEU A 573 -2.32 23.18 4.47
N LEU A 574 -3.01 22.47 3.56
CA LEU A 574 -3.52 21.12 3.79
C LEU A 574 -2.39 20.13 4.06
N GLN A 575 -1.32 20.16 3.27
CA GLN A 575 -0.14 19.30 3.48
C GLN A 575 0.47 19.54 4.87
N ALA A 576 0.67 20.78 5.25
CA ALA A 576 1.21 21.14 6.56
C ALA A 576 0.30 20.66 7.70
N ALA A 577 -1.01 20.86 7.59
CA ALA A 577 -1.99 20.42 8.59
C ALA A 577 -2.08 18.88 8.68
N LEU A 578 -2.02 18.18 7.54
CA LEU A 578 -1.95 16.73 7.51
C LEU A 578 -0.71 16.19 8.26
N ARG A 579 0.44 16.82 8.07
CA ARG A 579 1.65 16.46 8.82
C ARG A 579 1.53 16.77 10.31
N GLU A 580 0.93 17.88 10.68
CA GLU A 580 0.72 18.24 12.09
C GLU A 580 -0.19 17.23 12.81
N VAL A 581 -1.24 16.74 12.15
CA VAL A 581 -2.22 15.82 12.76
C VAL A 581 -1.82 14.36 12.66
N LEU A 582 -1.32 13.94 11.50
CA LEU A 582 -1.04 12.52 11.21
C LEU A 582 0.43 12.13 11.43
N GLY A 583 1.34 13.11 11.41
CA GLY A 583 2.78 12.93 11.64
C GLY A 583 3.65 13.16 10.41
N ASP A 584 4.98 13.21 10.63
CA ASP A 584 6.00 13.58 9.64
C ASP A 584 6.15 12.60 8.47
N HIS A 585 5.60 11.38 8.58
CA HIS A 585 5.59 10.39 7.50
C HIS A 585 4.66 10.76 6.34
N VAL A 586 3.83 11.79 6.51
CA VAL A 586 2.95 12.27 5.46
C VAL A 586 3.77 13.04 4.42
N HIS A 587 3.85 12.46 3.23
CA HIS A 587 4.48 13.06 2.06
C HIS A 587 3.50 13.08 0.89
N GLN A 588 3.67 14.04 0.00
CA GLN A 588 2.89 14.10 -1.22
C GLN A 588 3.24 12.93 -2.13
N ALA A 589 2.23 12.14 -2.51
CA ALA A 589 2.32 11.09 -3.51
C ALA A 589 1.77 11.55 -4.88
N GLY A 590 0.96 12.59 -4.88
CA GLY A 590 0.40 13.22 -6.07
C GLY A 590 -0.44 14.44 -5.69
N SER A 591 -0.65 15.33 -6.66
CA SER A 591 -1.47 16.53 -6.49
C SER A 591 -2.20 16.86 -7.80
N LEU A 592 -3.38 17.44 -7.69
CA LEU A 592 -4.10 18.06 -8.80
C LEU A 592 -4.84 19.29 -8.27
N VAL A 593 -4.54 20.43 -8.87
CA VAL A 593 -5.09 21.73 -8.45
C VAL A 593 -5.88 22.32 -9.61
N GLU A 594 -7.19 22.35 -9.43
CA GLU A 594 -8.18 22.85 -10.41
C GLU A 594 -8.88 24.10 -9.85
N PRO A 595 -9.61 24.88 -10.67
CA PRO A 595 -10.33 26.05 -10.19
C PRO A 595 -11.39 25.75 -9.12
N ASP A 596 -12.07 24.61 -9.25
CA ASP A 596 -13.23 24.25 -8.45
C ASP A 596 -12.91 23.29 -7.32
N ARG A 597 -11.75 22.61 -7.37
CA ARG A 597 -11.34 21.63 -6.37
C ARG A 597 -9.82 21.48 -6.33
N LEU A 598 -9.35 20.91 -5.27
CA LEU A 598 -8.00 20.35 -5.17
C LEU A 598 -8.07 18.89 -4.76
N ARG A 599 -7.08 18.12 -5.19
CA ARG A 599 -6.85 16.74 -4.82
C ARG A 599 -5.43 16.58 -4.34
N PHE A 600 -5.28 15.97 -3.19
CA PHE A 600 -3.99 15.71 -2.59
C PHE A 600 -3.87 14.23 -2.22
N ASP A 601 -2.94 13.53 -2.86
CA ASP A 601 -2.62 12.14 -2.58
C ASP A 601 -1.42 12.12 -1.63
N LEU A 602 -1.56 11.45 -0.50
CA LEU A 602 -0.56 11.42 0.56
C LEU A 602 -0.18 10.00 0.96
N THR A 603 1.07 9.84 1.42
CA THR A 603 1.50 8.59 2.04
C THR A 603 0.89 8.50 3.44
N HIS A 604 0.00 7.53 3.64
CA HIS A 604 -0.56 7.21 4.95
C HIS A 604 -1.10 5.78 4.95
N PHE A 605 -0.89 5.05 6.04
CA PHE A 605 -1.11 3.61 6.16
C PHE A 605 -2.53 3.22 6.55
N SER A 606 -3.38 4.15 6.99
CA SER A 606 -4.78 3.91 7.40
C SER A 606 -5.72 4.94 6.80
N ALA A 607 -7.04 4.69 6.86
CA ALA A 607 -8.02 5.72 6.57
C ALA A 607 -7.88 6.85 7.61
N VAL A 608 -7.98 8.10 7.15
CA VAL A 608 -8.03 9.26 8.04
C VAL A 608 -9.40 9.30 8.68
N THR A 609 -9.43 9.34 10.00
CA THR A 609 -10.69 9.29 10.75
C THR A 609 -11.49 10.58 10.59
N PRO A 610 -12.83 10.56 10.79
CA PRO A 610 -13.64 11.77 10.76
C PRO A 610 -13.17 12.86 11.73
N ASP A 611 -12.68 12.49 12.91
CA ASP A 611 -12.18 13.44 13.92
C ASP A 611 -10.86 14.07 13.47
N GLU A 612 -9.95 13.28 12.87
CA GLU A 612 -8.71 13.79 12.28
C GLU A 612 -9.01 14.72 11.08
N LEU A 613 -9.93 14.35 10.19
CA LEU A 613 -10.35 15.19 9.07
C LEU A 613 -10.97 16.51 9.55
N GLN A 614 -11.78 16.47 10.59
CA GLN A 614 -12.34 17.68 11.21
C GLN A 614 -11.23 18.54 11.77
N ARG A 615 -10.27 17.96 12.50
CA ARG A 615 -9.15 18.70 13.07
C ARG A 615 -8.27 19.34 12.01
N ILE A 616 -7.96 18.62 10.92
CA ILE A 616 -7.20 19.15 9.77
C ILE A 616 -7.96 20.34 9.15
N ASN A 617 -9.27 20.19 8.95
CA ASN A 617 -10.09 21.23 8.37
C ASN A 617 -10.14 22.50 9.25
N GLU A 618 -10.19 22.35 10.59
CA GLU A 618 -10.12 23.44 11.56
C GLU A 618 -8.76 24.15 11.47
N ILE A 619 -7.64 23.42 11.49
CA ILE A 619 -6.28 23.99 11.42
C ILE A 619 -6.10 24.80 10.12
N VAL A 620 -6.49 24.24 8.97
CA VAL A 620 -6.38 24.96 7.69
C VAL A 620 -7.25 26.22 7.71
N SER A 621 -8.46 26.13 8.25
CA SER A 621 -9.38 27.27 8.35
C SER A 621 -8.82 28.36 9.27
N ASP A 622 -8.24 28.01 10.41
CA ASP A 622 -7.60 28.94 11.34
C ASP A 622 -6.42 29.66 10.66
N TRP A 623 -5.54 28.94 9.98
CA TRP A 623 -4.42 29.56 9.25
C TRP A 623 -4.86 30.47 8.09
N ILE A 624 -6.01 30.17 7.48
CA ILE A 624 -6.62 31.07 6.48
C ILE A 624 -7.12 32.35 7.18
N LEU A 625 -7.79 32.21 8.31
CA LEU A 625 -8.34 33.35 9.08
C LEU A 625 -7.24 34.23 9.70
N ASP A 626 -6.09 33.64 10.05
CA ASP A 626 -4.92 34.38 10.53
C ASP A 626 -4.36 35.38 9.51
N GLY A 627 -4.65 35.20 8.22
CA GLY A 627 -4.26 36.13 7.19
C GLY A 627 -2.75 36.29 7.07
N MET A 628 -2.01 35.16 7.08
CA MET A 628 -0.56 35.15 7.00
C MET A 628 -0.07 35.58 5.62
N ASP A 629 1.04 36.31 5.56
CA ASP A 629 1.68 36.68 4.30
C ASP A 629 2.30 35.44 3.64
N VAL A 630 2.14 35.38 2.33
CA VAL A 630 2.76 34.36 1.48
C VAL A 630 3.92 34.99 0.74
N THR A 631 5.13 34.63 1.16
CA THR A 631 6.36 35.16 0.58
C THR A 631 6.99 34.15 -0.38
N VAL A 632 7.57 34.66 -1.45
CA VAL A 632 8.26 33.86 -2.45
C VAL A 632 9.69 34.36 -2.58
N SER A 633 10.66 33.45 -2.54
CA SER A 633 12.08 33.76 -2.68
C SER A 633 12.79 32.72 -3.55
N GLU A 634 13.77 33.17 -4.31
CA GLU A 634 14.69 32.32 -5.05
C GLU A 634 15.99 32.19 -4.25
N MET A 635 16.46 30.97 -4.07
CA MET A 635 17.68 30.69 -3.29
C MET A 635 18.33 29.40 -3.75
N THR A 636 19.54 29.11 -3.27
CA THR A 636 20.19 27.84 -3.57
C THR A 636 19.50 26.68 -2.83
N MET A 637 19.66 25.46 -3.34
CA MET A 637 19.11 24.25 -2.70
C MET A 637 19.60 24.11 -1.25
N GLU A 638 20.85 24.47 -0.95
CA GLU A 638 21.40 24.44 0.41
C GLU A 638 20.70 25.43 1.35
N GLN A 639 20.48 26.66 0.87
CA GLN A 639 19.75 27.67 1.62
C GLN A 639 18.29 27.28 1.86
N ALA A 640 17.64 26.65 0.86
CA ALA A 640 16.29 26.14 1.00
C ALA A 640 16.18 25.04 2.05
N LYS A 641 17.12 24.11 2.06
CA LYS A 641 17.21 23.06 3.10
C LYS A 641 17.47 23.67 4.48
N ALA A 642 18.35 24.66 4.58
CA ALA A 642 18.62 25.34 5.86
C ALA A 642 17.40 26.13 6.35
N ALA A 643 16.55 26.64 5.47
CA ALA A 643 15.28 27.26 5.79
C ALA A 643 14.15 26.26 6.14
N GLY A 644 14.43 24.97 6.13
CA GLY A 644 13.44 23.91 6.42
C GLY A 644 12.45 23.65 5.30
N ALA A 645 12.79 24.02 4.04
CA ALA A 645 11.90 23.83 2.92
C ALA A 645 11.70 22.34 2.59
N THR A 646 10.45 21.94 2.45
CA THR A 646 10.10 20.60 2.00
C THR A 646 10.25 20.51 0.47
N ALA A 647 10.99 19.51 0.00
CA ALA A 647 11.18 19.20 -1.42
C ALA A 647 10.47 17.90 -1.79
N LEU A 648 9.93 17.80 -3.00
CA LEU A 648 9.41 16.55 -3.54
C LEU A 648 10.58 15.66 -4.00
N PHE A 649 10.65 14.44 -3.50
CA PHE A 649 11.77 13.51 -3.75
C PHE A 649 11.90 13.04 -5.21
N SER A 650 10.90 13.25 -6.05
CA SER A 650 10.87 12.78 -7.45
C SER A 650 11.28 13.84 -8.49
N GLU A 651 11.47 15.08 -8.10
CA GLU A 651 11.82 16.16 -9.03
C GLU A 651 13.32 16.46 -9.04
N LYS A 652 13.85 16.70 -10.25
CA LYS A 652 15.23 17.21 -10.42
C LYS A 652 15.18 18.72 -10.34
N TYR A 653 15.69 19.27 -9.27
CA TYR A 653 15.78 20.71 -9.06
C TYR A 653 17.10 21.26 -9.65
N GLY A 654 17.06 22.51 -10.16
CA GLY A 654 18.27 23.23 -10.55
C GLY A 654 19.05 23.75 -9.34
N ASP A 655 20.16 24.45 -9.60
CA ASP A 655 21.00 25.07 -8.55
C ASP A 655 20.27 26.17 -7.79
N VAL A 656 19.32 26.85 -8.43
CA VAL A 656 18.44 27.86 -7.83
C VAL A 656 17.02 27.34 -7.84
N VAL A 657 16.36 27.42 -6.68
CA VAL A 657 15.01 26.92 -6.43
C VAL A 657 14.10 28.04 -5.90
N ARG A 658 12.82 27.97 -6.27
CA ARG A 658 11.78 28.88 -5.80
C ARG A 658 11.12 28.30 -4.55
N VAL A 659 11.20 29.03 -3.43
CA VAL A 659 10.64 28.66 -2.13
C VAL A 659 9.41 29.51 -1.85
N VAL A 660 8.31 28.88 -1.54
CA VAL A 660 7.06 29.50 -1.10
C VAL A 660 6.91 29.28 0.41
N ASN A 661 6.77 30.38 1.14
CA ASN A 661 6.62 30.35 2.61
C ASN A 661 5.30 31.02 2.99
N MET A 662 4.45 30.29 3.69
CA MET A 662 3.13 30.71 4.20
C MET A 662 3.18 30.85 5.72
N GLY A 663 3.66 32.01 6.19
CA GLY A 663 3.74 32.31 7.63
C GLY A 663 4.57 31.33 8.45
N GLY A 664 5.52 30.63 7.86
CA GLY A 664 6.32 29.61 8.52
C GLY A 664 5.58 28.27 8.77
N LYS A 665 4.29 28.17 8.49
CA LYS A 665 3.50 26.93 8.65
C LYS A 665 3.76 25.94 7.51
N SER A 666 3.83 26.44 6.28
CA SER A 666 4.29 25.69 5.12
C SER A 666 5.45 26.42 4.48
N VAL A 667 6.57 25.71 4.28
CA VAL A 667 7.75 26.19 3.54
C VAL A 667 8.12 25.10 2.55
N GLU A 668 7.88 25.36 1.25
CA GLU A 668 7.97 24.32 0.23
C GLU A 668 8.62 24.84 -1.06
N LEU A 669 9.32 23.93 -1.77
CA LEU A 669 9.80 24.18 -3.13
C LEU A 669 8.60 24.11 -4.07
N CYS A 670 8.23 25.22 -4.71
CA CYS A 670 7.07 25.26 -5.58
C CYS A 670 7.20 26.29 -6.70
N GLY A 671 6.98 25.83 -7.96
CA GLY A 671 6.93 26.67 -9.17
C GLY A 671 5.52 27.17 -9.51
N GLY A 672 4.50 26.84 -8.72
CA GLY A 672 3.10 27.21 -8.98
C GLY A 672 2.75 28.65 -8.64
N THR A 673 1.51 29.03 -8.95
CA THR A 673 0.98 30.36 -8.64
C THR A 673 0.19 30.35 -7.34
N HIS A 674 0.43 31.33 -6.47
CA HIS A 674 -0.14 31.42 -5.12
C HIS A 674 -0.79 32.77 -4.83
N VAL A 675 -1.67 32.78 -3.82
CA VAL A 675 -2.14 34.04 -3.25
C VAL A 675 -1.01 34.68 -2.45
N ASP A 676 -1.03 36.00 -2.28
CA ASP A 676 -0.04 36.77 -1.52
C ASP A 676 -0.34 36.79 0.00
N ASN A 677 -1.54 36.35 0.40
CA ASN A 677 -1.97 36.28 1.79
C ASN A 677 -2.97 35.13 1.96
N THR A 678 -2.85 34.35 3.03
CA THR A 678 -3.69 33.14 3.25
C THR A 678 -5.18 33.45 3.37
N ALA A 679 -5.58 34.64 3.86
CA ALA A 679 -6.98 35.03 3.89
C ALA A 679 -7.65 35.08 2.51
N LYS A 680 -6.88 35.28 1.43
CA LYS A 680 -7.39 35.28 0.04
C LYS A 680 -7.76 33.89 -0.46
N VAL A 681 -7.38 32.80 0.23
CA VAL A 681 -7.86 31.43 -0.04
C VAL A 681 -9.37 31.38 0.13
N GLY A 682 -9.91 32.10 1.12
CA GLY A 682 -11.31 32.07 1.48
C GLY A 682 -11.70 30.78 2.21
N PRO A 683 -13.00 30.49 2.33
CA PRO A 683 -13.44 29.32 3.06
C PRO A 683 -12.91 28.03 2.41
N PHE A 684 -12.53 27.06 3.27
CA PHE A 684 -11.96 25.77 2.89
C PHE A 684 -12.80 24.63 3.48
N ARG A 685 -12.90 23.52 2.76
CA ARG A 685 -13.54 22.31 3.26
C ARG A 685 -12.99 21.06 2.56
N ILE A 686 -12.66 20.06 3.35
CA ILE A 686 -12.43 18.70 2.87
C ILE A 686 -13.79 18.08 2.48
N THR A 687 -13.91 17.58 1.26
CA THR A 687 -15.14 16.99 0.70
C THR A 687 -15.10 15.48 0.65
N GLY A 688 -13.90 14.88 0.64
CA GLY A 688 -13.75 13.43 0.57
C GLY A 688 -12.39 12.94 1.03
N GLU A 689 -12.40 11.69 1.50
CA GLU A 689 -11.20 10.91 1.82
C GLU A 689 -11.38 9.50 1.25
N SER A 690 -10.39 8.97 0.54
CA SER A 690 -10.44 7.65 -0.08
C SER A 690 -9.07 7.01 -0.22
N SER A 691 -9.05 5.70 -0.48
CA SER A 691 -7.83 4.97 -0.80
C SER A 691 -7.56 5.02 -2.30
N VAL A 692 -6.31 5.31 -2.69
CA VAL A 692 -5.85 5.25 -4.09
C VAL A 692 -5.05 3.98 -4.35
N ALA A 693 -4.15 3.69 -3.43
CA ALA A 693 -3.30 2.52 -3.46
C ALA A 693 -2.96 2.10 -2.01
N SER A 694 -2.31 0.98 -1.86
CA SER A 694 -1.82 0.58 -0.53
C SER A 694 -0.80 1.59 -0.02
N GLY A 695 -1.04 2.13 1.18
CA GLY A 695 -0.21 3.17 1.77
C GLY A 695 -0.39 4.56 1.17
N VAL A 696 -1.37 4.78 0.27
CA VAL A 696 -1.67 6.08 -0.32
C VAL A 696 -3.14 6.44 -0.12
N ARG A 697 -3.38 7.56 0.53
CA ARG A 697 -4.71 8.13 0.76
C ARG A 697 -4.90 9.37 -0.10
N ARG A 698 -6.13 9.64 -0.46
CA ARG A 698 -6.54 10.81 -1.25
C ARG A 698 -7.45 11.68 -0.43
N ILE A 699 -7.12 12.96 -0.36
CA ILE A 699 -8.00 14.01 0.17
C ILE A 699 -8.46 14.89 -0.99
N GLU A 700 -9.76 15.14 -1.05
CA GLU A 700 -10.35 16.13 -1.94
C GLU A 700 -10.90 17.29 -1.12
N ALA A 701 -10.69 18.52 -1.59
CA ALA A 701 -11.16 19.71 -0.91
C ALA A 701 -11.54 20.81 -1.90
N ILE A 702 -12.31 21.77 -1.42
CA ILE A 702 -12.80 22.93 -2.16
C ILE A 702 -12.53 24.23 -1.39
N THR A 703 -12.36 25.33 -2.14
CA THR A 703 -12.06 26.65 -1.58
C THR A 703 -12.91 27.76 -2.24
N GLY A 704 -12.93 28.93 -1.60
CA GLY A 704 -13.45 30.16 -2.18
C GLY A 704 -14.87 30.04 -2.75
N LYS A 705 -15.06 30.40 -4.04
CA LYS A 705 -16.38 30.37 -4.70
C LYS A 705 -16.98 28.97 -4.80
N ALA A 706 -16.14 27.94 -5.03
CA ALA A 706 -16.60 26.55 -5.11
C ALA A 706 -17.23 26.09 -3.78
N TYR A 707 -16.59 26.44 -2.65
CA TYR A 707 -17.17 26.20 -1.33
C TYR A 707 -18.52 26.88 -1.15
N LEU A 708 -18.63 28.17 -1.53
CA LEU A 708 -19.89 28.94 -1.37
C LEU A 708 -21.01 28.31 -2.20
N HIS A 709 -20.73 27.92 -3.43
CA HIS A 709 -21.70 27.25 -4.30
C HIS A 709 -22.16 25.91 -3.73
N GLU A 710 -21.24 25.08 -3.19
CA GLU A 710 -21.62 23.80 -2.58
C GLU A 710 -22.46 24.02 -1.30
N MET A 711 -22.08 24.98 -0.46
CA MET A 711 -22.86 25.30 0.74
C MET A 711 -24.27 25.81 0.41
N GLU A 712 -24.39 26.60 -0.65
CA GLU A 712 -25.70 27.01 -1.13
C GLU A 712 -26.53 25.83 -1.67
N ALA A 713 -25.88 24.89 -2.39
CA ALA A 713 -26.54 23.67 -2.87
C ALA A 713 -26.98 22.76 -1.71
N VAL A 714 -26.14 22.62 -0.68
CA VAL A 714 -26.47 21.87 0.56
C VAL A 714 -27.66 22.52 1.27
N ASN A 715 -27.64 23.84 1.42
CA ASN A 715 -28.73 24.55 2.03
C ASN A 715 -30.05 24.38 1.25
N ARG A 716 -30.01 24.50 -0.08
CA ARG A 716 -31.21 24.28 -0.92
C ARG A 716 -31.77 22.88 -0.72
N ARG A 717 -30.91 21.82 -0.69
CA ARG A 717 -31.34 20.44 -0.43
C ARG A 717 -31.95 20.29 0.96
N LEU A 718 -31.34 20.95 1.97
CA LEU A 718 -31.84 20.93 3.34
C LEU A 718 -33.24 21.60 3.44
N TYR A 719 -33.43 22.75 2.81
CA TYR A 719 -34.72 23.44 2.80
C TYR A 719 -35.76 22.63 2.05
N ALA A 720 -35.41 22.05 0.91
CA ALA A 720 -36.33 21.19 0.16
C ALA A 720 -36.73 19.94 0.97
N ALA A 721 -35.81 19.31 1.67
CA ALA A 721 -36.14 18.19 2.56
C ALA A 721 -37.04 18.64 3.74
N ALA A 722 -36.81 19.82 4.28
CA ALA A 722 -37.61 20.39 5.34
C ALA A 722 -39.08 20.63 4.85
N GLU A 723 -39.25 21.14 3.63
CA GLU A 723 -40.54 21.36 2.99
C GLU A 723 -41.30 20.06 2.82
N VAL A 724 -40.66 19.02 2.25
CA VAL A 724 -41.27 17.69 2.09
C VAL A 724 -41.73 17.08 3.41
N LEU A 725 -40.94 17.29 4.47
CA LEU A 725 -41.27 16.80 5.81
C LEU A 725 -42.19 17.70 6.60
N HIS A 726 -42.62 18.83 6.04
CA HIS A 726 -43.40 19.86 6.73
C HIS A 726 -42.74 20.26 8.06
N ALA A 727 -41.44 20.50 8.04
CA ALA A 727 -40.63 20.83 9.20
C ALA A 727 -39.78 22.08 8.96
N LYS A 728 -39.28 22.70 10.04
CA LYS A 728 -38.19 23.68 9.90
C LYS A 728 -36.87 22.96 9.66
N PRO A 729 -35.87 23.54 8.96
CA PRO A 729 -34.57 22.95 8.74
C PRO A 729 -33.89 22.37 10.00
N VAL A 730 -34.00 23.06 11.12
CA VAL A 730 -33.42 22.60 12.42
C VAL A 730 -34.14 21.39 13.00
N ASP A 731 -35.37 21.12 12.61
CA ASP A 731 -36.23 20.05 13.15
C ASP A 731 -36.29 18.82 12.22
N ILE A 732 -35.60 18.84 11.06
CA ILE A 732 -35.65 17.76 10.05
C ILE A 732 -35.35 16.41 10.66
N LEU A 733 -34.28 16.29 11.47
CA LEU A 733 -33.87 15.01 12.05
C LEU A 733 -34.94 14.47 13.02
N ALA A 734 -35.50 15.34 13.85
CA ALA A 734 -36.55 14.98 14.79
C ALA A 734 -37.80 14.51 14.03
N LYS A 735 -38.21 15.27 12.99
CA LYS A 735 -39.38 14.96 12.17
C LYS A 735 -39.21 13.66 11.37
N ALA A 736 -38.02 13.44 10.78
CA ALA A 736 -37.73 12.19 10.07
C ALA A 736 -37.80 10.97 11.01
N LYS A 737 -37.30 11.08 12.24
CA LYS A 737 -37.43 10.04 13.26
C LYS A 737 -38.90 9.78 13.62
N SER A 738 -39.71 10.85 13.81
CA SER A 738 -41.14 10.72 14.06
C SER A 738 -41.85 10.01 12.91
N PHE A 739 -41.62 10.42 11.67
CA PHE A 739 -42.23 9.76 10.49
C PHE A 739 -41.84 8.28 10.39
N THR A 740 -40.60 7.96 10.69
CA THR A 740 -40.17 6.55 10.66
C THR A 740 -40.90 5.73 11.72
N ALA A 741 -41.11 6.29 12.92
CA ALA A 741 -41.87 5.65 13.99
C ALA A 741 -43.35 5.51 13.62
N GLU A 742 -43.99 6.58 13.12
CA GLU A 742 -45.39 6.60 12.66
C GLU A 742 -45.62 5.59 11.53
N LEU A 743 -44.72 5.52 10.54
CA LEU A 743 -44.79 4.54 9.48
C LEU A 743 -44.71 3.09 9.99
N LYS A 744 -43.85 2.83 10.96
CA LYS A 744 -43.72 1.53 11.60
C LYS A 744 -45.02 1.16 12.32
N GLU A 745 -45.59 2.08 13.08
CA GLU A 745 -46.84 1.88 13.82
C GLU A 745 -48.04 1.66 12.87
N ALA A 746 -48.09 2.48 11.81
CA ALA A 746 -49.12 2.32 10.80
C ALA A 746 -49.07 0.95 10.13
N ARG A 747 -47.87 0.49 9.74
CA ARG A 747 -47.67 -0.85 9.16
C ARG A 747 -48.12 -1.95 10.12
N GLN A 748 -47.74 -1.86 11.41
CA GLN A 748 -48.19 -2.81 12.40
C GLN A 748 -49.70 -2.77 12.61
N SER A 749 -50.32 -1.60 12.55
CA SER A 749 -51.78 -1.45 12.65
C SER A 749 -52.51 -2.08 11.50
N VAL A 750 -52.03 -1.88 10.27
CA VAL A 750 -52.54 -2.53 9.07
C VAL A 750 -52.45 -4.03 9.18
N GLU A 751 -51.31 -4.59 9.63
CA GLU A 751 -51.18 -6.03 9.80
C GLU A 751 -52.14 -6.59 10.86
N ARG A 752 -52.29 -5.90 11.99
CA ARG A 752 -53.28 -6.27 13.03
C ARG A 752 -54.71 -6.20 12.52
N MET A 753 -55.04 -5.19 11.68
CA MET A 753 -56.36 -5.11 11.07
C MET A 753 -56.62 -6.24 10.09
N LYS A 754 -55.61 -6.58 9.27
CA LYS A 754 -55.67 -7.75 8.37
C LYS A 754 -55.92 -9.04 9.12
N GLU A 755 -55.17 -9.28 10.21
CA GLU A 755 -55.37 -10.47 11.06
C GLU A 755 -56.81 -10.54 11.64
N LYS A 756 -57.31 -9.40 12.14
CA LYS A 756 -58.69 -9.34 12.66
C LYS A 756 -59.75 -9.68 11.59
N ILE A 757 -59.57 -9.17 10.37
CA ILE A 757 -60.44 -9.51 9.25
C ILE A 757 -60.40 -10.98 8.92
N LEU A 758 -59.19 -11.58 8.83
CA LEU A 758 -59.03 -13.00 8.61
C LEU A 758 -59.70 -13.87 9.71
N HIS A 759 -59.57 -13.50 10.98
CA HIS A 759 -60.27 -14.21 12.08
C HIS A 759 -61.78 -14.06 11.99
N SER A 760 -62.32 -12.90 11.60
CA SER A 760 -63.77 -12.73 11.41
C SER A 760 -64.27 -13.58 10.21
N ASP A 761 -63.49 -13.67 9.16
CA ASP A 761 -63.78 -14.50 8.00
C ASP A 761 -63.82 -15.98 8.34
N VAL A 762 -62.93 -16.47 9.28
CA VAL A 762 -62.96 -17.86 9.75
C VAL A 762 -64.31 -18.24 10.33
N GLU A 763 -64.85 -17.43 11.27
CA GLU A 763 -66.13 -17.71 11.86
C GLU A 763 -67.27 -17.72 10.84
N ARG A 764 -67.27 -16.75 9.92
CA ARG A 764 -68.26 -16.65 8.82
C ARG A 764 -68.21 -17.87 7.91
N PHE A 765 -67.03 -18.34 7.51
CA PHE A 765 -66.85 -19.48 6.60
C PHE A 765 -67.18 -20.81 7.28
N LEU A 766 -66.85 -20.97 8.56
CA LEU A 766 -67.27 -22.17 9.33
C LEU A 766 -68.80 -22.25 9.49
N TYR A 767 -69.45 -21.11 9.70
CA TYR A 767 -70.90 -21.05 9.77
C TYR A 767 -71.59 -21.37 8.44
N ALA A 768 -71.05 -20.86 7.35
CA ALA A 768 -71.58 -21.04 5.98
C ALA A 768 -71.09 -22.35 5.32
N SER A 769 -70.32 -23.21 6.05
CA SER A 769 -69.76 -24.44 5.51
C SER A 769 -70.85 -25.47 5.14
N LYS A 770 -70.62 -26.20 4.04
CA LYS A 770 -71.42 -27.40 3.72
C LYS A 770 -71.01 -28.57 4.58
N ASN A 771 -71.93 -29.38 5.00
CA ASN A 771 -71.67 -30.62 5.74
C ASN A 771 -71.82 -31.82 4.79
N ILE A 772 -70.72 -32.56 4.57
CA ILE A 772 -70.69 -33.75 3.74
C ILE A 772 -70.12 -34.89 4.67
N GLY A 773 -71.00 -35.86 5.05
CA GLY A 773 -70.57 -36.98 5.89
C GLY A 773 -69.93 -36.62 7.24
N GLY A 774 -70.31 -35.47 7.83
CA GLY A 774 -69.71 -34.95 9.06
C GLY A 774 -68.43 -34.15 8.87
N ILE A 775 -68.07 -33.81 7.65
CA ILE A 775 -66.96 -32.91 7.29
C ILE A 775 -67.52 -31.58 6.85
N LYS A 776 -66.97 -30.46 7.35
CA LYS A 776 -67.33 -29.10 6.96
C LYS A 776 -66.47 -28.68 5.77
N VAL A 777 -67.10 -28.56 4.61
CA VAL A 777 -66.43 -28.19 3.36
C VAL A 777 -66.65 -26.71 3.11
N ILE A 778 -65.56 -26.00 2.87
CA ILE A 778 -65.50 -24.57 2.60
C ILE A 778 -64.80 -24.37 1.27
N THR A 779 -65.47 -23.77 0.31
CA THR A 779 -64.88 -23.33 -0.98
C THR A 779 -65.15 -21.84 -1.14
N THR A 780 -64.15 -21.04 -1.41
CA THR A 780 -64.33 -19.60 -1.62
C THR A 780 -63.21 -18.99 -2.42
N THR A 781 -63.51 -17.94 -3.13
CA THR A 781 -62.56 -17.09 -3.87
C THR A 781 -62.37 -15.76 -3.12
N ARG A 782 -61.14 -15.36 -2.90
CA ARG A 782 -60.75 -14.12 -2.19
C ARG A 782 -59.75 -13.37 -3.06
N THR A 783 -60.19 -12.50 -3.94
CA THR A 783 -59.36 -11.70 -4.84
C THR A 783 -58.67 -10.54 -4.14
N ASP A 784 -59.08 -10.19 -2.93
CA ASP A 784 -58.56 -9.16 -2.06
C ASP A 784 -57.41 -9.64 -1.16
N LEU A 785 -57.09 -10.94 -1.18
CA LEU A 785 -56.01 -11.53 -0.37
C LEU A 785 -54.85 -11.99 -1.27
N GLU A 786 -53.64 -11.71 -0.81
CA GLU A 786 -52.45 -12.33 -1.38
C GLU A 786 -52.30 -13.80 -0.96
N ALA A 787 -51.50 -14.58 -1.72
CA ALA A 787 -51.33 -15.99 -1.49
C ALA A 787 -50.84 -16.33 -0.04
N GLY A 788 -50.04 -15.45 0.56
CA GLY A 788 -49.57 -15.57 1.95
C GLY A 788 -50.67 -15.41 2.99
N ASP A 789 -51.55 -14.41 2.77
CA ASP A 789 -52.68 -14.16 3.68
C ASP A 789 -53.80 -15.20 3.48
N LEU A 790 -53.99 -15.66 2.23
CA LEU A 790 -54.89 -16.77 1.94
C LEU A 790 -54.48 -18.08 2.67
N ARG A 791 -53.16 -18.32 2.76
CA ARG A 791 -52.63 -19.45 3.51
C ARG A 791 -52.87 -19.31 5.00
N LYS A 792 -52.66 -18.11 5.57
CA LYS A 792 -52.95 -17.82 6.98
C LYS A 792 -54.42 -18.09 7.30
N LEU A 793 -55.34 -17.64 6.40
CA LEU A 793 -56.76 -17.88 6.54
C LEU A 793 -57.06 -19.39 6.54
N GLY A 794 -56.46 -20.17 5.64
CA GLY A 794 -56.58 -21.64 5.60
C GLY A 794 -56.08 -22.25 6.88
N ASP A 795 -54.90 -21.86 7.39
CA ASP A 795 -54.37 -22.37 8.64
C ASP A 795 -55.28 -22.07 9.85
N PHE A 796 -55.85 -20.87 9.91
CA PHE A 796 -56.83 -20.51 10.95
C PHE A 796 -58.12 -21.35 10.86
N LEU A 797 -58.66 -21.65 9.68
CA LEU A 797 -59.83 -22.53 9.47
C LEU A 797 -59.54 -23.96 9.96
N ARG A 798 -58.40 -24.53 9.57
CA ARG A 798 -57.91 -25.84 9.97
C ARG A 798 -57.77 -25.97 11.51
N ASP A 799 -57.13 -24.96 12.15
CA ASP A 799 -56.81 -25.00 13.57
C ASP A 799 -58.06 -24.73 14.44
N LYS A 800 -59.06 -24.02 13.90
CA LYS A 800 -60.30 -23.71 14.61
C LYS A 800 -61.26 -24.92 14.68
N ASP A 801 -61.32 -25.74 13.61
CA ASP A 801 -62.27 -26.88 13.57
C ASP A 801 -61.55 -28.11 12.93
N PRO A 802 -61.40 -29.23 13.66
CA PRO A 802 -60.71 -30.44 13.17
C PRO A 802 -61.50 -31.20 12.07
N ASP A 803 -62.78 -30.93 11.87
CA ASP A 803 -63.61 -31.52 10.83
C ASP A 803 -63.66 -30.66 9.54
N THR A 804 -62.87 -29.61 9.41
CA THR A 804 -62.86 -28.68 8.28
C THR A 804 -61.99 -29.22 7.15
N VAL A 805 -62.55 -29.07 5.93
CA VAL A 805 -61.82 -29.08 4.65
C VAL A 805 -62.10 -27.75 3.96
N ALA A 806 -61.05 -26.96 3.73
CA ALA A 806 -61.20 -25.69 3.07
C ALA A 806 -60.30 -25.62 1.82
N VAL A 807 -60.89 -25.18 0.69
CA VAL A 807 -60.13 -24.84 -0.52
C VAL A 807 -60.44 -23.38 -0.87
N LEU A 808 -59.40 -22.56 -0.73
CA LEU A 808 -59.47 -21.14 -0.92
C LEU A 808 -58.72 -20.79 -2.19
N ALA A 809 -59.27 -19.86 -2.99
CA ALA A 809 -58.64 -19.40 -4.22
C ALA A 809 -58.38 -17.90 -4.15
N THR A 810 -57.30 -17.46 -4.77
CA THR A 810 -57.06 -16.05 -5.15
C THR A 810 -56.53 -16.00 -6.57
N ALA A 811 -56.81 -14.94 -7.25
CA ALA A 811 -56.37 -14.75 -8.65
C ALA A 811 -55.79 -13.38 -8.90
N THR A 812 -54.79 -13.36 -9.75
CA THR A 812 -54.33 -12.17 -10.50
C THR A 812 -54.87 -12.23 -11.94
N GLU A 813 -54.58 -11.25 -12.75
CA GLU A 813 -54.98 -11.21 -14.14
C GLU A 813 -54.56 -12.44 -14.98
N SER A 814 -53.49 -13.11 -14.62
CA SER A 814 -52.89 -14.21 -15.41
C SER A 814 -52.69 -15.52 -14.65
N LYS A 815 -53.01 -15.58 -13.36
CA LYS A 815 -52.69 -16.75 -12.53
C LYS A 815 -53.69 -16.90 -11.39
N VAL A 816 -54.12 -18.13 -11.14
CA VAL A 816 -54.88 -18.49 -9.94
C VAL A 816 -53.96 -19.23 -8.97
N THR A 817 -54.13 -18.98 -7.66
CA THR A 817 -53.47 -19.70 -6.59
C THR A 817 -54.54 -20.33 -5.69
N PHE A 818 -54.41 -21.61 -5.46
CA PHE A 818 -55.24 -22.38 -4.53
C PHE A 818 -54.50 -22.74 -3.24
N VAL A 819 -55.20 -22.63 -2.16
CA VAL A 819 -54.75 -23.13 -0.83
C VAL A 819 -55.78 -24.12 -0.34
N ALA A 820 -55.38 -25.35 -0.09
CA ALA A 820 -56.21 -26.35 0.56
C ALA A 820 -55.71 -26.66 1.94
N VAL A 821 -56.62 -26.78 2.91
CA VAL A 821 -56.30 -27.20 4.26
C VAL A 821 -57.31 -28.26 4.70
N CYS A 822 -56.82 -29.23 5.49
CA CYS A 822 -57.65 -30.30 6.06
C CYS A 822 -57.39 -30.38 7.55
N GLY A 823 -58.47 -30.35 8.35
CA GLY A 823 -58.42 -30.59 9.80
C GLY A 823 -58.06 -32.02 10.12
N LYS A 824 -57.62 -32.25 11.35
CA LYS A 824 -57.11 -33.58 11.80
C LYS A 824 -58.07 -34.74 11.55
N ASN A 825 -59.36 -34.52 11.80
CA ASN A 825 -60.39 -35.55 11.58
C ASN A 825 -60.63 -35.81 10.09
N ALA A 826 -60.58 -34.79 9.25
CA ALA A 826 -60.68 -34.94 7.78
C ALA A 826 -59.49 -35.74 7.22
N VAL A 827 -58.26 -35.45 7.71
CA VAL A 827 -57.08 -36.23 7.33
C VAL A 827 -57.19 -37.68 7.78
N ALA A 828 -57.68 -37.95 9.03
CA ALA A 828 -57.89 -39.29 9.53
C ALA A 828 -58.91 -40.10 8.71
N LYS A 829 -59.89 -39.42 8.09
CA LYS A 829 -60.86 -40.02 7.18
C LYS A 829 -60.34 -40.15 5.71
N GLY A 830 -59.03 -39.87 5.47
CA GLY A 830 -58.41 -40.09 4.20
C GLY A 830 -58.45 -38.87 3.24
N ILE A 831 -58.98 -37.71 3.67
CA ILE A 831 -59.02 -36.48 2.84
C ILE A 831 -57.71 -35.73 3.07
N ARG A 832 -56.91 -35.58 2.04
CA ARG A 832 -55.58 -34.93 2.11
C ARG A 832 -55.58 -33.63 1.27
N ALA A 833 -55.08 -32.56 1.86
CA ALA A 833 -54.97 -31.24 1.20
C ALA A 833 -54.13 -31.29 -0.09
N GLY A 834 -53.05 -32.09 -0.14
CA GLY A 834 -52.21 -32.26 -1.34
C GLY A 834 -52.95 -32.91 -2.49
N ASP A 835 -53.93 -33.81 -2.22
CA ASP A 835 -54.73 -34.48 -3.24
C ASP A 835 -55.82 -33.50 -3.75
N LEU A 836 -56.46 -32.78 -2.84
CA LEU A 836 -57.43 -31.69 -3.19
C LEU A 836 -56.81 -30.63 -4.06
N VAL A 837 -55.65 -30.10 -3.66
CA VAL A 837 -55.01 -29.06 -4.48
C VAL A 837 -54.62 -29.59 -5.84
N ARG A 838 -54.22 -30.85 -5.99
CA ARG A 838 -53.92 -31.43 -7.30
C ARG A 838 -55.17 -31.50 -8.16
N ALA A 839 -56.32 -31.92 -7.58
CA ALA A 839 -57.56 -32.00 -8.26
C ALA A 839 -58.03 -30.62 -8.77
N VAL A 840 -58.06 -29.60 -7.88
CA VAL A 840 -58.51 -28.24 -8.27
C VAL A 840 -57.52 -27.53 -9.20
N SER A 841 -56.23 -27.75 -9.00
CA SER A 841 -55.21 -27.13 -9.88
C SER A 841 -55.23 -27.74 -11.29
N ALA A 842 -55.55 -29.01 -11.45
CA ALA A 842 -55.68 -29.66 -12.76
C ALA A 842 -56.82 -29.05 -13.60
N VAL A 843 -57.93 -28.70 -12.97
CA VAL A 843 -59.08 -28.03 -13.67
C VAL A 843 -58.69 -26.66 -14.15
N ALA A 844 -57.86 -25.91 -13.41
CA ALA A 844 -57.39 -24.59 -13.75
C ALA A 844 -56.10 -24.59 -14.59
N GLY A 845 -55.73 -25.73 -15.20
CA GLY A 845 -54.57 -25.82 -16.09
C GLY A 845 -53.22 -25.69 -15.37
N GLY A 846 -53.11 -26.23 -14.17
CA GLY A 846 -51.90 -26.08 -13.36
C GLY A 846 -51.53 -27.33 -12.56
N LYS A 847 -50.67 -27.14 -11.57
CA LYS A 847 -50.15 -28.19 -10.67
C LYS A 847 -50.14 -27.71 -9.22
N GLY A 848 -50.27 -28.67 -8.32
CA GLY A 848 -50.17 -28.37 -6.90
C GLY A 848 -49.74 -29.58 -6.09
N GLY A 849 -49.44 -29.35 -4.81
CA GLY A 849 -49.02 -30.38 -3.88
C GLY A 849 -48.67 -29.79 -2.51
N GLY A 850 -48.45 -30.66 -1.54
CA GLY A 850 -48.14 -30.27 -0.21
C GLY A 850 -48.31 -31.39 0.79
N LYS A 851 -48.39 -31.04 2.08
CA LYS A 851 -48.61 -31.95 3.18
C LYS A 851 -50.08 -32.40 3.24
N PRO A 852 -50.41 -33.49 3.97
CA PRO A 852 -51.78 -33.93 4.12
C PRO A 852 -52.75 -32.90 4.72
N ASP A 853 -52.26 -32.04 5.59
CA ASP A 853 -53.01 -31.02 6.32
C ASP A 853 -53.02 -29.64 5.70
N SER A 854 -52.06 -29.32 4.79
CA SER A 854 -51.96 -28.02 4.10
C SER A 854 -51.16 -28.14 2.81
N ALA A 855 -51.72 -27.60 1.72
CA ALA A 855 -51.13 -27.68 0.41
C ALA A 855 -51.45 -26.43 -0.41
N MET A 856 -50.60 -26.14 -1.37
CA MET A 856 -50.78 -25.02 -2.30
C MET A 856 -50.61 -25.49 -3.75
N GLY A 857 -51.28 -24.83 -4.64
CA GLY A 857 -51.21 -25.07 -6.07
C GLY A 857 -51.62 -23.84 -6.87
N GLY A 858 -51.56 -23.93 -8.13
CA GLY A 858 -51.98 -22.82 -8.98
C GLY A 858 -52.27 -23.28 -10.42
N GLY A 859 -52.85 -22.41 -11.20
CA GLY A 859 -53.15 -22.62 -12.63
C GLY A 859 -53.12 -21.34 -13.39
N SER A 860 -53.17 -21.44 -14.73
CA SER A 860 -53.19 -20.32 -15.67
C SER A 860 -54.60 -19.96 -16.16
N GLU A 861 -55.57 -20.83 -15.95
CA GLU A 861 -56.94 -20.64 -16.42
C GLU A 861 -57.82 -19.98 -15.36
N VAL A 862 -57.69 -18.67 -15.20
CA VAL A 862 -58.35 -17.89 -14.15
C VAL A 862 -59.90 -17.99 -14.24
N LEU A 863 -60.48 -18.12 -15.42
CA LEU A 863 -61.93 -18.22 -15.65
C LEU A 863 -62.55 -19.55 -15.16
N LYS A 864 -61.69 -20.55 -14.86
CA LYS A 864 -62.12 -21.87 -14.36
C LYS A 864 -62.05 -22.00 -12.86
N ILE A 865 -61.93 -20.94 -12.10
CA ILE A 865 -61.82 -20.97 -10.63
C ILE A 865 -63.08 -21.63 -10.04
N ASP A 866 -64.25 -21.26 -10.46
CA ASP A 866 -65.52 -21.79 -9.94
C ASP A 866 -65.66 -23.27 -10.28
N ASP A 867 -65.32 -23.67 -11.50
CA ASP A 867 -65.33 -25.10 -11.93
C ASP A 867 -64.31 -25.89 -11.10
N ALA A 868 -63.16 -25.34 -10.80
CA ALA A 868 -62.12 -25.95 -9.97
C ALA A 868 -62.59 -26.10 -8.54
N LEU A 869 -63.24 -25.11 -7.97
CA LEU A 869 -63.84 -25.21 -6.62
C LEU A 869 -65.01 -26.15 -6.51
N ALA A 870 -65.79 -26.33 -7.58
CA ALA A 870 -66.97 -27.21 -7.63
C ALA A 870 -66.58 -28.70 -7.46
N VAL A 871 -65.40 -29.14 -7.92
CA VAL A 871 -64.97 -30.54 -7.80
C VAL A 871 -64.64 -30.94 -6.36
N VAL A 872 -64.55 -29.98 -5.43
CA VAL A 872 -64.18 -30.25 -4.01
C VAL A 872 -65.26 -31.04 -3.31
N ASP A 873 -66.50 -30.73 -3.54
CA ASP A 873 -67.64 -31.42 -2.89
C ASP A 873 -67.67 -32.91 -3.29
N ASP A 874 -67.57 -33.19 -4.59
CA ASP A 874 -67.56 -34.54 -5.13
C ASP A 874 -66.36 -35.34 -4.69
N PHE A 875 -65.18 -34.68 -4.64
CA PHE A 875 -63.95 -35.28 -4.15
C PHE A 875 -64.04 -35.69 -2.68
N VAL A 876 -64.64 -34.83 -1.83
CA VAL A 876 -64.85 -35.14 -0.41
C VAL A 876 -65.86 -36.25 -0.26
N ALA A 877 -66.97 -36.26 -0.96
CA ALA A 877 -67.98 -37.30 -0.96
C ALA A 877 -67.40 -38.67 -1.38
N GLU A 878 -66.64 -38.70 -2.49
CA GLU A 878 -65.95 -39.90 -2.99
C GLU A 878 -65.00 -40.49 -1.92
N LYS A 879 -64.23 -39.68 -1.24
CA LYS A 879 -63.30 -40.13 -0.19
C LYS A 879 -64.03 -40.65 1.07
N LEU A 880 -65.24 -40.20 1.30
CA LEU A 880 -66.07 -40.68 2.42
C LEU A 880 -66.91 -41.89 2.05
N GLY A 881 -66.92 -42.31 0.77
CA GLY A 881 -67.74 -43.42 0.26
C GLY A 881 -69.23 -43.10 0.17
N LEU A 882 -69.62 -41.83 -0.08
CA LEU A 882 -70.99 -41.31 -0.17
C LEU A 882 -71.42 -41.17 -1.62
#